data_ffb1c469a5ac6d688d995237a052b2a5
#
_entry.id   ffb1c469a5ac6d688d995237a052b2a5
#
_cell.length_a   1.000
_cell.length_b   1.000
_cell.length_c   1.000
_cell.angle_alpha   90.00
_cell.angle_beta   90.00
_cell.angle_gamma   90.00
#
_symmetry.space_group_name_H-M   'P 1'
#
loop_
_entity.id
_entity.type
_entity.pdbx_description
1 polymer ?
#
loop_
_entity_poly.entity_id
_entity_poly.type
_entity_poly.pdbx_seq_one_letter_code
_entity_poly.pdbx_strand_id
1 'polypeptide(L)'
;MRPGKQKNVPFGNAFAEIALTLLTAAALGAVGTWFRQPLIVSFIAVGILVGPAGIGLVTQHEEVELLASIGISLLLFVVGLKLDFQTIRTLGPVALATGAGQIVFTSVIGFLIAIALGMNVLTASYVAVALTFSSTIIIVKLLSDKHEIDALHGRIAVGFLIVQDLGVILAMIGITAIGGDRSADESLLAHAVMILVKGLGFLAVVAILAVWVLPAVTTLLARSPELLVLAGIAWAVVLAALGEELGLSKEVGAFLAGASLASTPYREAIGSRLVTVRDFLLLFFFIDLGARLDLSLLGATLGAAAIFSAFVLVGNPIIVMVIMGAMGYRKRTSFLAGLTVAQISEFSLILGALGVSVGHLGPEAMGLITTVGLITIALSTYMIIYSAPLYEWLAPWLGIFERRTPFREGAADTGSPPAADVVVLGLGRYGGGIVRHLLLRKRRVIGVDFDPEALGRWREEGVPVLYGDASDPELFDHLPLTGVNWVVSTAPDVETSRVLLQHLRERAFTGRIAVTCRTADDGDELRLAGVDVLLRPYADAAEQAADAITTAMDRLSAIATAAPGLREVRLGSTSKWAGHRIAEIPLRDEFGATILAVSRGGRSFFNPGPAFQLFPGDRVFLSGEPEALDRAIEYLAMLSDPGEEPAHDPFIVEEVRAGSLSGWAGQSLAALELPARFRVTVLAVSTDHNQLAAPDPHRPLAEEDRLVLAGTPEDLQRVRMAGAA
;
A
#
# COMPACT_ATOMS: atom_id res chain seq x y z
N MET A 1 34.10 -42.51 31.18
CA MET A 1 32.78 -42.30 30.64
C MET A 1 31.75 -42.38 31.78
N ARG A 2 31.23 -41.26 32.25
CA ARG A 2 30.07 -41.19 33.14
C ARG A 2 28.85 -40.88 32.27
N PRO A 3 27.73 -41.61 32.37
CA PRO A 3 26.53 -41.31 31.60
C PRO A 3 25.99 -39.95 32.08
N GLY A 4 25.84 -39.01 31.15
CA GLY A 4 25.24 -37.71 31.42
C GLY A 4 23.85 -37.88 31.99
N LYS A 5 23.55 -37.14 33.05
CA LYS A 5 22.22 -37.02 33.64
C LYS A 5 21.26 -36.53 32.54
N GLN A 6 20.42 -37.45 32.04
CA GLN A 6 19.20 -37.03 31.35
C GLN A 6 18.41 -36.13 32.34
N LYS A 7 18.35 -34.84 32.06
CA LYS A 7 17.44 -33.95 32.77
C LYS A 7 16.03 -34.42 32.42
N ASN A 8 15.25 -34.84 33.41
CA ASN A 8 13.84 -35.17 33.26
C ASN A 8 13.15 -33.93 32.68
N VAL A 9 12.81 -33.98 31.40
CA VAL A 9 11.94 -32.98 30.77
C VAL A 9 10.53 -33.25 31.24
N PRO A 10 9.81 -32.29 31.85
CA PRO A 10 8.51 -32.52 32.49
C PRO A 10 7.38 -32.87 31.50
N PHE A 11 7.60 -32.76 30.19
CA PHE A 11 6.57 -32.97 29.17
C PHE A 11 7.14 -33.81 28.02
N GLY A 12 6.88 -35.10 28.01
CA GLY A 12 7.28 -36.05 26.96
C GLY A 12 6.37 -36.06 25.73
N ASN A 13 5.70 -34.94 25.40
CA ASN A 13 4.75 -34.82 24.28
C ASN A 13 5.08 -33.58 23.45
N ALA A 14 5.33 -33.76 22.14
CA ALA A 14 5.61 -32.69 21.18
C ALA A 14 4.57 -31.55 21.23
N PHE A 15 3.31 -31.85 21.45
CA PHE A 15 2.27 -30.82 21.58
C PHE A 15 2.50 -29.90 22.78
N ALA A 16 2.91 -30.45 23.94
CA ALA A 16 3.19 -29.65 25.13
C ALA A 16 4.47 -28.81 24.96
N GLU A 17 5.49 -29.32 24.27
CA GLU A 17 6.71 -28.56 23.92
C GLU A 17 6.39 -27.39 23.01
N ILE A 18 5.60 -27.60 21.95
CA ILE A 18 5.16 -26.52 21.05
C ILE A 18 4.29 -25.50 21.80
N ALA A 19 3.33 -25.96 22.64
CA ALA A 19 2.47 -25.05 23.40
C ALA A 19 3.27 -24.15 24.35
N LEU A 20 4.27 -24.69 25.06
CA LEU A 20 5.12 -23.92 25.96
C LEU A 20 6.05 -22.97 25.19
N THR A 21 6.56 -23.41 24.06
CA THR A 21 7.36 -22.58 23.14
C THR A 21 6.55 -21.40 22.64
N LEU A 22 5.30 -21.62 22.20
CA LEU A 22 4.41 -20.55 21.75
C LEU A 22 4.06 -19.56 22.88
N LEU A 23 3.80 -20.08 24.09
CA LEU A 23 3.53 -19.23 25.25
C LEU A 23 4.75 -18.35 25.59
N THR A 24 5.95 -18.93 25.58
CA THR A 24 7.19 -18.21 25.81
C THR A 24 7.44 -17.17 24.72
N ALA A 25 7.15 -17.52 23.45
CA ALA A 25 7.27 -16.61 22.33
C ALA A 25 6.30 -15.43 22.43
N ALA A 26 5.06 -15.68 22.84
CA ALA A 26 4.08 -14.62 23.08
C ALA A 26 4.52 -13.68 24.22
N ALA A 27 5.02 -14.23 25.33
CA ALA A 27 5.46 -13.43 26.46
C ALA A 27 6.70 -12.58 26.14
N LEU A 28 7.75 -13.19 25.57
CA LEU A 28 8.96 -12.45 25.17
C LEU A 28 8.71 -11.51 23.99
N GLY A 29 7.80 -11.88 23.07
CA GLY A 29 7.35 -11.01 21.99
C GLY A 29 6.67 -9.75 22.53
N ALA A 30 5.80 -9.87 23.54
CA ALA A 30 5.17 -8.73 24.20
C ALA A 30 6.22 -7.81 24.90
N VAL A 31 7.22 -8.39 25.56
CA VAL A 31 8.34 -7.63 26.12
C VAL A 31 9.15 -6.94 25.03
N GLY A 32 9.46 -7.63 23.94
CA GLY A 32 10.21 -7.06 22.81
C GLY A 32 9.46 -5.88 22.18
N THR A 33 8.17 -5.99 21.96
CA THR A 33 7.35 -4.89 21.42
C THR A 33 7.29 -3.69 22.38
N TRP A 34 7.28 -3.90 23.69
CA TRP A 34 7.38 -2.83 24.67
C TRP A 34 8.71 -2.06 24.55
N PHE A 35 9.81 -2.79 24.25
CA PHE A 35 11.11 -2.19 23.93
C PHE A 35 11.23 -1.69 22.47
N ARG A 36 10.13 -1.68 21.69
CA ARG A 36 10.12 -1.31 20.26
C ARG A 36 11.06 -2.15 19.40
N GLN A 37 11.29 -3.41 19.80
CA GLN A 37 12.11 -4.35 19.04
C GLN A 37 11.28 -5.15 18.03
N PRO A 38 11.85 -5.49 16.85
CA PRO A 38 11.23 -6.44 15.93
C PRO A 38 11.04 -7.81 16.59
N LEU A 39 9.92 -8.48 16.29
CA LEU A 39 9.60 -9.81 16.85
C LEU A 39 10.67 -10.87 16.54
N ILE A 40 11.40 -10.73 15.43
CA ILE A 40 12.51 -11.63 15.05
C ILE A 40 13.53 -11.73 16.17
N VAL A 41 13.93 -10.59 16.76
CA VAL A 41 14.88 -10.54 17.90
C VAL A 41 14.35 -11.33 19.08
N SER A 42 13.05 -11.14 19.40
CA SER A 42 12.40 -11.84 20.49
C SER A 42 12.33 -13.35 20.23
N PHE A 43 12.03 -13.79 19.02
CA PHE A 43 11.91 -15.20 18.68
C PHE A 43 13.26 -15.92 18.70
N ILE A 44 14.34 -15.27 18.24
CA ILE A 44 15.69 -15.83 18.40
C ILE A 44 16.05 -15.95 19.90
N ALA A 45 15.72 -14.93 20.69
CA ALA A 45 15.95 -14.97 22.15
C ALA A 45 15.13 -16.09 22.83
N VAL A 46 13.89 -16.34 22.38
CA VAL A 46 13.10 -17.52 22.81
C VAL A 46 13.85 -18.79 22.48
N GLY A 47 14.34 -18.95 21.24
CA GLY A 47 15.10 -20.11 20.81
C GLY A 47 16.32 -20.38 21.71
N ILE A 48 17.09 -19.34 22.03
CA ILE A 48 18.23 -19.43 22.97
C ILE A 48 17.74 -19.90 24.37
N LEU A 49 16.63 -19.35 24.85
CA LEU A 49 16.09 -19.66 26.16
C LEU A 49 15.55 -21.10 26.26
N VAL A 50 14.77 -21.55 25.27
CA VAL A 50 14.13 -22.88 25.28
C VAL A 50 15.03 -23.97 24.72
N GLY A 51 16.09 -23.60 24.01
CA GLY A 51 17.07 -24.48 23.41
C GLY A 51 18.02 -25.14 24.42
N PRO A 52 18.97 -25.97 23.92
CA PRO A 52 19.96 -26.68 24.76
C PRO A 52 20.84 -25.77 25.59
N ALA A 53 21.09 -24.56 25.09
CA ALA A 53 21.92 -23.54 25.77
C ALA A 53 21.21 -22.89 26.97
N GLY A 54 19.88 -22.90 26.99
CA GLY A 54 19.04 -22.34 28.07
C GLY A 54 18.43 -23.41 28.96
N ILE A 55 17.09 -23.51 28.95
CA ILE A 55 16.32 -24.40 29.83
C ILE A 55 16.29 -25.83 29.26
N GLY A 56 16.54 -26.01 27.96
CA GLY A 56 16.54 -27.31 27.29
C GLY A 56 15.15 -27.94 27.19
N LEU A 57 14.13 -27.12 26.90
CA LEU A 57 12.73 -27.57 26.79
C LEU A 57 12.43 -28.22 25.45
N VAL A 58 13.09 -27.79 24.37
CA VAL A 58 12.90 -28.34 23.02
C VAL A 58 13.82 -29.56 22.87
N THR A 59 13.22 -30.72 22.89
CA THR A 59 13.90 -32.04 22.70
C THR A 59 13.61 -32.63 21.32
N GLN A 60 12.50 -32.23 20.71
CA GLN A 60 12.05 -32.72 19.39
C GLN A 60 12.30 -31.65 18.33
N HIS A 61 13.51 -31.67 17.74
CA HIS A 61 13.91 -30.70 16.74
C HIS A 61 13.21 -30.91 15.37
N GLU A 62 12.81 -32.17 15.06
CA GLU A 62 12.28 -32.52 13.74
C GLU A 62 10.95 -31.80 13.42
N GLU A 63 10.02 -31.69 14.38
CA GLU A 63 8.74 -31.03 14.17
C GLU A 63 8.89 -29.51 14.03
N VAL A 64 9.79 -28.90 14.81
CA VAL A 64 10.10 -27.47 14.72
C VAL A 64 10.77 -27.15 13.40
N GLU A 65 11.70 -28.01 12.95
CA GLU A 65 12.40 -27.90 11.68
C GLU A 65 11.45 -28.03 10.48
N LEU A 66 10.46 -28.94 10.56
CA LEU A 66 9.43 -29.06 9.51
C LEU A 66 8.59 -27.79 9.40
N LEU A 67 8.11 -27.25 10.52
CA LEU A 67 7.33 -26.00 10.54
C LEU A 67 8.18 -24.83 10.06
N ALA A 68 9.44 -24.76 10.44
CA ALA A 68 10.40 -23.77 9.98
C ALA A 68 10.60 -23.84 8.46
N SER A 69 10.79 -25.04 7.91
CA SER A 69 10.97 -25.25 6.46
C SER A 69 9.74 -24.82 5.65
N ILE A 70 8.54 -25.11 6.13
CA ILE A 70 7.29 -24.63 5.52
C ILE A 70 7.22 -23.11 5.61
N GLY A 71 7.59 -22.53 6.76
CA GLY A 71 7.63 -21.08 6.96
C GLY A 71 8.56 -20.36 5.99
N ILE A 72 9.77 -20.87 5.79
CA ILE A 72 10.73 -20.36 4.80
C ILE A 72 10.17 -20.49 3.39
N SER A 73 9.58 -21.64 3.06
CA SER A 73 8.98 -21.86 1.74
C SER A 73 7.86 -20.85 1.47
N LEU A 74 6.99 -20.59 2.44
CA LEU A 74 5.94 -19.57 2.31
C LEU A 74 6.51 -18.14 2.25
N LEU A 75 7.60 -17.85 2.96
CA LEU A 75 8.28 -16.56 2.84
C LEU A 75 8.73 -16.32 1.40
N LEU A 76 9.47 -17.26 0.83
CA LEU A 76 10.01 -17.15 -0.52
C LEU A 76 8.92 -17.17 -1.59
N PHE A 77 7.87 -17.94 -1.37
CA PHE A 77 6.67 -17.89 -2.20
C PHE A 77 6.04 -16.49 -2.21
N VAL A 78 5.83 -15.87 -1.06
CA VAL A 78 5.26 -14.50 -0.97
C VAL A 78 6.19 -13.47 -1.60
N VAL A 79 7.49 -13.63 -1.47
CA VAL A 79 8.47 -12.77 -2.15
C VAL A 79 8.39 -12.94 -3.66
N GLY A 80 8.35 -14.19 -4.15
CA GLY A 80 8.15 -14.48 -5.57
C GLY A 80 6.84 -13.90 -6.11
N LEU A 81 5.75 -14.00 -5.34
CA LEU A 81 4.42 -13.46 -5.68
C LEU A 81 4.42 -11.92 -5.83
N LYS A 82 5.27 -11.23 -5.09
CA LYS A 82 5.42 -9.77 -5.14
C LYS A 82 6.33 -9.28 -6.25
N LEU A 83 6.98 -10.18 -6.98
CA LEU A 83 7.82 -9.80 -8.13
C LEU A 83 6.94 -9.18 -9.22
N ASP A 84 7.07 -7.88 -9.36
CA ASP A 84 6.48 -7.13 -10.45
C ASP A 84 7.58 -6.60 -11.37
N PHE A 85 7.71 -7.21 -12.55
CA PHE A 85 8.68 -6.76 -13.56
C PHE A 85 8.44 -5.32 -14.03
N GLN A 86 7.21 -4.80 -13.92
CA GLN A 86 6.92 -3.40 -14.24
C GLN A 86 7.49 -2.48 -13.16
N THR A 87 7.33 -2.84 -11.89
CA THR A 87 7.92 -2.10 -10.78
C THR A 87 9.45 -2.07 -10.87
N ILE A 88 10.11 -3.17 -11.20
CA ILE A 88 11.57 -3.21 -11.41
C ILE A 88 11.99 -2.23 -12.53
N ARG A 89 11.22 -2.13 -13.60
CA ARG A 89 11.48 -1.20 -14.71
C ARG A 89 11.27 0.27 -14.34
N THR A 90 10.37 0.55 -13.40
CA THR A 90 10.04 1.91 -12.91
C THR A 90 10.92 2.36 -11.74
N LEU A 91 11.64 1.42 -11.07
CA LEU A 91 12.52 1.70 -9.92
C LEU A 91 13.69 2.64 -10.23
N GLY A 92 13.81 3.22 -11.33
CA GLY A 92 14.81 4.21 -11.68
C GLY A 92 16.27 3.73 -11.51
N PRO A 93 17.21 4.35 -12.23
CA PRO A 93 18.63 3.96 -12.21
C PRO A 93 19.28 4.13 -10.82
N VAL A 94 18.66 4.88 -9.92
CA VAL A 94 19.19 5.13 -8.56
C VAL A 94 19.04 3.91 -7.67
N ALA A 95 17.86 3.32 -7.61
CA ALA A 95 17.61 2.14 -6.79
C ALA A 95 18.46 0.96 -7.26
N LEU A 96 18.60 0.77 -8.59
CA LEU A 96 19.43 -0.26 -9.18
C LEU A 96 20.91 -0.04 -8.87
N ALA A 97 21.43 1.17 -9.11
CA ALA A 97 22.84 1.49 -8.88
C ALA A 97 23.19 1.44 -7.38
N THR A 98 22.32 1.93 -6.50
CA THR A 98 22.55 1.88 -5.06
C THR A 98 22.46 0.44 -4.54
N GLY A 99 21.43 -0.33 -4.94
CA GLY A 99 21.27 -1.72 -4.50
C GLY A 99 22.37 -2.62 -5.00
N ALA A 100 22.64 -2.66 -6.31
CA ALA A 100 23.70 -3.47 -6.89
C ALA A 100 25.10 -3.01 -6.41
N GLY A 101 25.33 -1.69 -6.34
CA GLY A 101 26.59 -1.15 -5.83
C GLY A 101 26.83 -1.54 -4.38
N GLN A 102 25.82 -1.42 -3.52
CA GLN A 102 25.93 -1.82 -2.11
C GLN A 102 26.19 -3.34 -1.98
N ILE A 103 25.49 -4.19 -2.75
CA ILE A 103 25.76 -5.64 -2.79
C ILE A 103 27.24 -5.90 -3.09
N VAL A 104 27.78 -5.32 -4.15
CA VAL A 104 29.16 -5.54 -4.55
C VAL A 104 30.14 -5.01 -3.51
N PHE A 105 30.02 -3.75 -3.09
CA PHE A 105 30.97 -3.16 -2.14
C PHE A 105 30.94 -3.84 -0.78
N THR A 106 29.74 -4.15 -0.25
CA THR A 106 29.62 -4.83 1.05
C THR A 106 30.19 -6.26 0.98
N SER A 107 29.92 -7.00 -0.11
CA SER A 107 30.47 -8.35 -0.30
C SER A 107 31.99 -8.32 -0.39
N VAL A 108 32.57 -7.38 -1.14
CA VAL A 108 34.03 -7.28 -1.30
C VAL A 108 34.69 -6.91 0.04
N ILE A 109 34.20 -5.86 0.72
CA ILE A 109 34.80 -5.42 1.98
C ILE A 109 34.56 -6.46 3.07
N GLY A 110 33.36 -7.03 3.18
CA GLY A 110 33.05 -8.10 4.12
C GLY A 110 33.92 -9.34 3.91
N PHE A 111 34.18 -9.71 2.67
CA PHE A 111 35.10 -10.80 2.31
C PHE A 111 36.53 -10.51 2.76
N LEU A 112 37.04 -9.30 2.53
CA LEU A 112 38.38 -8.89 2.96
C LEU A 112 38.50 -8.90 4.50
N ILE A 113 37.45 -8.45 5.21
CA ILE A 113 37.41 -8.52 6.68
C ILE A 113 37.43 -9.99 7.12
N ALA A 114 36.62 -10.85 6.50
CA ALA A 114 36.56 -12.27 6.84
C ALA A 114 37.90 -12.99 6.64
N ILE A 115 38.59 -12.74 5.51
CA ILE A 115 39.94 -13.24 5.26
C ILE A 115 40.95 -12.71 6.28
N ALA A 116 40.89 -11.42 6.61
CA ALA A 116 41.75 -10.81 7.63
C ALA A 116 41.55 -11.41 9.03
N LEU A 117 40.33 -11.89 9.33
CA LEU A 117 39.98 -12.63 10.55
C LEU A 117 40.37 -14.12 10.48
N GLY A 118 41.03 -14.58 9.40
CA GLY A 118 41.54 -15.95 9.27
C GLY A 118 40.52 -16.98 8.79
N MET A 119 39.38 -16.56 8.24
CA MET A 119 38.37 -17.48 7.68
C MET A 119 38.88 -18.02 6.35
N ASN A 120 38.52 -19.29 6.03
CA ASN A 120 38.77 -19.84 4.71
C ASN A 120 37.94 -19.13 3.64
N VAL A 121 38.37 -19.20 2.39
CA VAL A 121 37.76 -18.50 1.23
C VAL A 121 36.26 -18.80 1.09
N LEU A 122 35.86 -20.05 1.29
CA LEU A 122 34.47 -20.47 1.16
C LEU A 122 33.60 -19.86 2.24
N THR A 123 33.98 -20.02 3.51
CA THR A 123 33.28 -19.42 4.66
C THR A 123 33.26 -17.88 4.56
N ALA A 124 34.41 -17.28 4.18
CA ALA A 124 34.50 -15.83 3.99
C ALA A 124 33.52 -15.33 2.92
N SER A 125 33.36 -16.07 1.80
CA SER A 125 32.40 -15.73 0.74
C SER A 125 30.96 -15.77 1.25
N TYR A 126 30.57 -16.80 1.99
CA TYR A 126 29.22 -16.90 2.58
C TYR A 126 28.94 -15.79 3.59
N VAL A 127 29.86 -15.57 4.51
CA VAL A 127 29.71 -14.50 5.50
C VAL A 127 29.60 -13.15 4.81
N ALA A 128 30.46 -12.85 3.84
CA ALA A 128 30.45 -11.60 3.10
C ALA A 128 29.12 -11.35 2.38
N VAL A 129 28.61 -12.36 1.69
CA VAL A 129 27.32 -12.27 0.98
C VAL A 129 26.16 -12.14 1.99
N ALA A 130 26.19 -12.88 3.09
CA ALA A 130 25.18 -12.78 4.13
C ALA A 130 25.11 -11.39 4.78
N LEU A 131 26.22 -10.67 4.91
CA LEU A 131 26.26 -9.29 5.46
C LEU A 131 25.65 -8.24 4.53
N THR A 132 25.32 -8.60 3.29
CA THR A 132 24.97 -7.66 2.22
C THR A 132 23.49 -7.33 2.22
N PHE A 133 22.64 -8.27 2.60
CA PHE A 133 21.20 -8.14 2.47
C PHE A 133 20.58 -7.52 3.72
N SER A 134 19.63 -6.61 3.53
CA SER A 134 18.90 -5.93 4.62
C SER A 134 17.43 -6.32 4.61
N SER A 135 16.79 -6.32 5.79
CA SER A 135 15.39 -6.76 5.92
C SER A 135 14.42 -5.75 5.34
N THR A 136 13.77 -6.11 4.23
CA THR A 136 12.71 -5.31 3.61
C THR A 136 11.48 -5.18 4.54
N ILE A 137 11.12 -6.25 5.26
CA ILE A 137 9.91 -6.26 6.11
C ILE A 137 10.06 -5.29 7.28
N ILE A 138 11.19 -5.34 7.97
CA ILE A 138 11.44 -4.47 9.14
C ILE A 138 11.52 -3.01 8.70
N ILE A 139 12.25 -2.73 7.62
CA ILE A 139 12.48 -1.38 7.14
C ILE A 139 11.19 -0.73 6.63
N VAL A 140 10.43 -1.42 5.79
CA VAL A 140 9.15 -0.90 5.29
C VAL A 140 8.18 -0.63 6.43
N LYS A 141 8.15 -1.48 7.45
CA LYS A 141 7.34 -1.25 8.65
C LYS A 141 7.81 -0.01 9.41
N LEU A 142 9.10 0.13 9.70
CA LEU A 142 9.63 1.28 10.44
C LEU A 142 9.43 2.60 9.68
N LEU A 143 9.64 2.62 8.36
CA LEU A 143 9.37 3.79 7.53
C LEU A 143 7.87 4.11 7.47
N SER A 144 7.01 3.10 7.45
CA SER A 144 5.56 3.29 7.50
C SER A 144 5.10 3.85 8.85
N ASP A 145 5.63 3.33 9.95
CA ASP A 145 5.33 3.79 11.32
C ASP A 145 5.78 5.26 11.52
N LYS A 146 6.87 5.66 10.87
CA LYS A 146 7.38 7.05 10.84
C LYS A 146 6.70 7.93 9.78
N HIS A 147 5.81 7.38 8.95
CA HIS A 147 5.21 8.07 7.79
C HIS A 147 6.23 8.59 6.75
N GLU A 148 7.40 7.97 6.67
CA GLU A 148 8.51 8.34 5.78
C GLU A 148 8.62 7.44 4.54
N ILE A 149 7.70 6.48 4.34
CA ILE A 149 7.76 5.53 3.21
C ILE A 149 7.65 6.23 1.85
N ASP A 150 6.85 7.29 1.77
CA ASP A 150 6.65 8.09 0.56
C ASP A 150 7.69 9.20 0.39
N ALA A 151 8.51 9.47 1.42
CA ALA A 151 9.61 10.41 1.35
C ALA A 151 10.67 9.93 0.34
N LEU A 152 11.47 10.86 -0.21
CA LEU A 152 12.46 10.51 -1.23
C LEU A 152 13.43 9.42 -0.77
N HIS A 153 13.97 9.54 0.44
CA HIS A 153 14.85 8.51 1.02
C HIS A 153 14.13 7.17 1.23
N GLY A 154 12.84 7.19 1.64
CA GLY A 154 12.01 5.99 1.80
C GLY A 154 11.76 5.29 0.47
N ARG A 155 11.36 6.01 -0.58
CA ARG A 155 11.16 5.48 -1.93
C ARG A 155 12.43 4.87 -2.51
N ILE A 156 13.58 5.56 -2.35
CA ILE A 156 14.88 5.04 -2.78
C ILE A 156 15.23 3.79 -1.98
N ALA A 157 15.02 3.80 -0.66
CA ALA A 157 15.28 2.66 0.22
C ALA A 157 14.47 1.43 -0.20
N VAL A 158 13.16 1.56 -0.35
CA VAL A 158 12.30 0.46 -0.83
C VAL A 158 12.76 -0.04 -2.19
N GLY A 159 13.15 0.87 -3.10
CA GLY A 159 13.65 0.51 -4.41
C GLY A 159 14.91 -0.34 -4.37
N PHE A 160 15.93 0.03 -3.62
CA PHE A 160 17.15 -0.76 -3.57
C PHE A 160 17.00 -2.04 -2.71
N LEU A 161 16.11 -2.07 -1.73
CA LEU A 161 15.79 -3.28 -0.99
C LEU A 161 15.18 -4.36 -1.91
N ILE A 162 14.31 -3.98 -2.86
CA ILE A 162 13.80 -4.90 -3.89
C ILE A 162 14.95 -5.47 -4.74
N VAL A 163 15.96 -4.65 -5.07
CA VAL A 163 17.14 -5.12 -5.80
C VAL A 163 17.95 -6.12 -4.96
N GLN A 164 18.06 -5.89 -3.64
CA GLN A 164 18.72 -6.81 -2.72
C GLN A 164 17.95 -8.13 -2.59
N ASP A 165 16.62 -8.11 -2.51
CA ASP A 165 15.80 -9.32 -2.45
C ASP A 165 15.98 -10.18 -3.72
N LEU A 166 16.10 -9.56 -4.89
CA LEU A 166 16.44 -10.28 -6.11
C LEU A 166 17.87 -10.83 -6.06
N GLY A 167 18.80 -10.05 -5.51
CA GLY A 167 20.21 -10.45 -5.35
C GLY A 167 20.38 -11.68 -4.46
N VAL A 168 19.64 -11.76 -3.33
CA VAL A 168 19.74 -12.90 -2.42
C VAL A 168 19.22 -14.20 -3.07
N ILE A 169 18.16 -14.10 -3.86
CA ILE A 169 17.62 -15.25 -4.59
C ILE A 169 18.66 -15.78 -5.60
N LEU A 170 19.29 -14.87 -6.35
CA LEU A 170 20.36 -15.24 -7.28
C LEU A 170 21.56 -15.87 -6.54
N ALA A 171 21.90 -15.36 -5.35
CA ALA A 171 22.94 -15.94 -4.52
C ALA A 171 22.57 -17.35 -4.04
N MET A 172 21.34 -17.58 -3.61
CA MET A 172 20.84 -18.90 -3.20
C MET A 172 20.89 -19.90 -4.37
N ILE A 173 20.45 -19.50 -5.57
CA ILE A 173 20.54 -20.32 -6.77
C ILE A 173 22.00 -20.67 -7.08
N GLY A 174 22.91 -19.69 -7.00
CA GLY A 174 24.34 -19.89 -7.23
C GLY A 174 24.96 -20.85 -6.22
N ILE A 175 24.64 -20.72 -4.95
CA ILE A 175 25.12 -21.61 -3.88
C ILE A 175 24.64 -23.04 -4.10
N THR A 176 23.37 -23.23 -4.39
CA THR A 176 22.81 -24.56 -4.65
C THR A 176 23.46 -25.21 -5.87
N ALA A 177 23.74 -24.41 -6.92
CA ALA A 177 24.41 -24.89 -8.13
C ALA A 177 25.88 -25.36 -7.87
N ILE A 178 26.54 -24.80 -6.86
CA ILE A 178 27.92 -25.15 -6.51
C ILE A 178 27.98 -26.29 -5.46
N GLY A 179 26.95 -26.36 -4.57
CA GLY A 179 26.95 -27.18 -3.36
C GLY A 179 26.29 -28.55 -3.46
N GLY A 180 25.75 -28.97 -4.62
CA GLY A 180 25.10 -30.27 -4.77
C GLY A 180 26.02 -31.45 -4.51
N ASP A 181 25.44 -32.58 -4.04
CA ASP A 181 26.16 -33.84 -3.79
C ASP A 181 26.99 -34.29 -5.01
N ARG A 182 28.31 -34.21 -4.88
CA ARG A 182 29.23 -34.62 -5.91
C ARG A 182 29.63 -36.07 -5.67
N SER A 183 29.39 -36.94 -6.63
CA SER A 183 30.11 -38.21 -6.70
C SER A 183 31.58 -37.92 -6.98
N ALA A 184 32.48 -38.63 -6.30
CA ALA A 184 33.93 -38.38 -6.31
C ALA A 184 34.57 -38.42 -7.72
N ASP A 185 33.90 -38.96 -8.73
CA ASP A 185 34.33 -39.12 -10.10
C ASP A 185 33.79 -38.09 -11.11
N GLU A 186 32.87 -37.17 -10.69
CA GLU A 186 32.28 -36.19 -11.60
C GLU A 186 33.14 -34.91 -11.70
N SER A 187 33.43 -34.47 -12.94
CA SER A 187 34.08 -33.20 -13.17
C SER A 187 33.14 -32.04 -12.75
N LEU A 188 33.69 -31.00 -12.12
CA LEU A 188 32.99 -29.80 -11.68
C LEU A 188 32.10 -29.20 -12.78
N LEU A 189 32.60 -29.26 -14.01
CA LEU A 189 31.90 -28.75 -15.18
C LEU A 189 30.68 -29.60 -15.55
N ALA A 190 30.79 -30.92 -15.50
CA ALA A 190 29.67 -31.81 -15.82
C ALA A 190 28.53 -31.67 -14.78
N HIS A 191 28.88 -31.59 -13.48
CA HIS A 191 27.93 -31.38 -12.42
C HIS A 191 27.21 -30.02 -12.56
N ALA A 192 27.93 -28.93 -12.78
CA ALA A 192 27.36 -27.60 -12.99
C ALA A 192 26.43 -27.55 -14.23
N VAL A 193 26.82 -28.20 -15.33
CA VAL A 193 25.99 -28.31 -16.53
C VAL A 193 24.73 -29.12 -16.27
N MET A 194 24.83 -30.22 -15.51
CA MET A 194 23.67 -31.03 -15.13
C MET A 194 22.67 -30.24 -14.31
N ILE A 195 23.11 -29.51 -13.28
CA ILE A 195 22.24 -28.65 -12.44
C ILE A 195 21.62 -27.53 -13.28
N LEU A 196 22.39 -26.92 -14.17
CA LEU A 196 21.90 -25.90 -15.09
C LEU A 196 20.78 -26.44 -16.00
N VAL A 197 20.97 -27.62 -16.57
CA VAL A 197 19.98 -28.28 -17.44
C VAL A 197 18.72 -28.65 -16.65
N LYS A 198 18.87 -29.22 -15.44
CA LYS A 198 17.74 -29.50 -14.53
C LYS A 198 17.01 -28.22 -14.15
N GLY A 199 17.73 -27.16 -13.77
CA GLY A 199 17.19 -25.86 -13.40
C GLY A 199 16.44 -25.17 -14.55
N LEU A 200 17.02 -25.17 -15.76
CA LEU A 200 16.33 -24.63 -16.95
C LEU A 200 15.10 -25.47 -17.32
N GLY A 201 15.21 -26.81 -17.22
CA GLY A 201 14.05 -27.70 -17.42
C GLY A 201 12.92 -27.43 -16.42
N PHE A 202 13.26 -27.31 -15.14
CA PHE A 202 12.31 -26.98 -14.09
C PHE A 202 11.66 -25.61 -14.32
N LEU A 203 12.47 -24.59 -14.63
CA LEU A 203 11.98 -23.25 -14.97
C LEU A 203 11.03 -23.28 -16.19
N ALA A 204 11.38 -24.03 -17.23
CA ALA A 204 10.52 -24.16 -18.42
C ALA A 204 9.18 -24.81 -18.09
N VAL A 205 9.18 -25.87 -17.27
CA VAL A 205 7.93 -26.53 -16.82
C VAL A 205 7.08 -25.56 -16.00
N VAL A 206 7.69 -24.89 -15.03
CA VAL A 206 6.97 -23.89 -14.19
C VAL A 206 6.43 -22.76 -15.06
N ALA A 207 7.19 -22.27 -16.03
CA ALA A 207 6.74 -21.21 -16.95
C ALA A 207 5.56 -21.68 -17.83
N ILE A 208 5.60 -22.90 -18.34
CA ILE A 208 4.48 -23.48 -19.08
C ILE A 208 3.22 -23.57 -18.20
N LEU A 209 3.37 -24.06 -16.97
CA LEU A 209 2.26 -24.15 -16.01
C LEU A 209 1.73 -22.75 -15.64
N ALA A 210 2.61 -21.76 -15.46
CA ALA A 210 2.25 -20.37 -15.17
C ALA A 210 1.38 -19.72 -16.26
N VAL A 211 1.69 -20.00 -17.52
CA VAL A 211 0.99 -19.38 -18.64
C VAL A 211 -0.31 -20.11 -18.99
N TRP A 212 -0.31 -21.45 -18.94
CA TRP A 212 -1.38 -22.25 -19.51
C TRP A 212 -2.31 -22.88 -18.47
N VAL A 213 -1.82 -23.27 -17.31
CA VAL A 213 -2.56 -24.02 -16.29
C VAL A 213 -3.03 -23.15 -15.14
N LEU A 214 -2.11 -22.38 -14.56
CA LEU A 214 -2.39 -21.59 -13.35
C LEU A 214 -3.50 -20.56 -13.53
N PRO A 215 -3.66 -19.84 -14.68
CA PRO A 215 -4.77 -18.90 -14.83
C PRO A 215 -6.14 -19.58 -14.78
N ALA A 216 -6.28 -20.77 -15.38
CA ALA A 216 -7.53 -21.51 -15.36
C ALA A 216 -7.84 -22.08 -13.97
N VAL A 217 -6.81 -22.65 -13.31
CA VAL A 217 -6.93 -23.23 -11.95
C VAL A 217 -7.24 -22.15 -10.92
N THR A 218 -6.49 -21.04 -10.93
CA THR A 218 -6.73 -19.94 -9.99
C THR A 218 -8.10 -19.30 -10.17
N THR A 219 -8.60 -19.15 -11.39
CA THR A 219 -9.96 -18.66 -11.65
C THR A 219 -11.03 -19.60 -11.10
N LEU A 220 -10.82 -20.91 -11.21
CA LEU A 220 -11.73 -21.90 -10.63
C LEU A 220 -11.72 -21.85 -9.09
N LEU A 221 -10.55 -21.77 -8.49
CA LEU A 221 -10.36 -21.78 -7.05
C LEU A 221 -10.72 -20.44 -6.38
N ALA A 222 -10.69 -19.34 -7.15
CA ALA A 222 -11.05 -18.01 -6.64
C ALA A 222 -12.54 -17.87 -6.25
N ARG A 223 -13.36 -18.88 -6.55
CA ARG A 223 -14.76 -18.97 -6.07
C ARG A 223 -14.85 -19.15 -4.56
N SER A 224 -13.81 -19.72 -3.90
CA SER A 224 -13.67 -19.81 -2.45
C SER A 224 -12.30 -19.26 -2.05
N PRO A 225 -12.28 -18.19 -1.24
CA PRO A 225 -11.05 -17.63 -0.71
C PRO A 225 -10.17 -18.62 0.06
N GLU A 226 -10.80 -19.58 0.75
CA GLU A 226 -10.12 -20.62 1.52
C GLU A 226 -9.38 -21.60 0.60
N LEU A 227 -10.04 -22.02 -0.50
CA LEU A 227 -9.44 -22.88 -1.52
C LEU A 227 -8.28 -22.19 -2.23
N LEU A 228 -8.40 -20.88 -2.48
CA LEU A 228 -7.34 -20.12 -3.11
C LEU A 228 -6.07 -20.05 -2.25
N VAL A 229 -6.23 -19.83 -0.95
CA VAL A 229 -5.12 -19.85 0.03
C VAL A 229 -4.51 -21.24 0.14
N LEU A 230 -5.34 -22.27 0.30
CA LEU A 230 -4.88 -23.66 0.36
C LEU A 230 -4.09 -24.05 -0.89
N ALA A 231 -4.58 -23.66 -2.07
CA ALA A 231 -3.89 -23.92 -3.33
C ALA A 231 -2.55 -23.20 -3.40
N GLY A 232 -2.47 -21.94 -2.92
CA GLY A 232 -1.22 -21.21 -2.83
C GLY A 232 -0.17 -21.90 -1.94
N ILE A 233 -0.60 -22.37 -0.75
CA ILE A 233 0.27 -23.13 0.16
C ILE A 233 0.71 -24.44 -0.49
N ALA A 234 -0.24 -25.21 -1.03
CA ALA A 234 0.04 -26.49 -1.66
C ALA A 234 1.02 -26.31 -2.84
N TRP A 235 0.82 -25.28 -3.67
CA TRP A 235 1.70 -24.96 -4.80
C TRP A 235 3.11 -24.61 -4.33
N ALA A 236 3.25 -23.79 -3.29
CA ALA A 236 4.54 -23.45 -2.70
C ALA A 236 5.29 -24.66 -2.20
N VAL A 237 4.62 -25.53 -1.42
CA VAL A 237 5.23 -26.71 -0.81
C VAL A 237 5.57 -27.78 -1.86
N VAL A 238 4.70 -27.99 -2.85
CA VAL A 238 4.94 -28.94 -3.94
C VAL A 238 6.15 -28.55 -4.77
N LEU A 239 6.26 -27.28 -5.19
CA LEU A 239 7.42 -26.84 -5.97
C LEU A 239 8.69 -26.77 -5.11
N ALA A 240 8.60 -26.49 -3.82
CA ALA A 240 9.72 -26.59 -2.90
C ALA A 240 10.25 -28.02 -2.85
N ALA A 241 9.37 -29.00 -2.64
CA ALA A 241 9.76 -30.43 -2.62
C ALA A 241 10.32 -30.89 -3.96
N LEU A 242 9.71 -30.51 -5.09
CA LEU A 242 10.22 -30.83 -6.43
C LEU A 242 11.59 -30.18 -6.69
N GLY A 243 11.80 -28.97 -6.20
CA GLY A 243 13.10 -28.30 -6.29
C GLY A 243 14.19 -29.11 -5.57
N GLU A 244 13.90 -29.55 -4.35
CA GLU A 244 14.81 -30.40 -3.55
C GLU A 244 15.12 -31.72 -4.24
N GLU A 245 14.13 -32.45 -4.73
CA GLU A 245 14.29 -33.73 -5.44
C GLU A 245 15.11 -33.59 -6.74
N LEU A 246 15.04 -32.43 -7.39
CA LEU A 246 15.84 -32.13 -8.59
C LEU A 246 17.29 -31.74 -8.27
N GLY A 247 17.65 -31.61 -6.97
CA GLY A 247 18.98 -31.16 -6.51
C GLY A 247 19.16 -29.63 -6.63
N LEU A 248 18.04 -28.88 -6.73
CA LEU A 248 18.06 -27.42 -6.62
C LEU A 248 17.99 -27.05 -5.12
N SER A 249 17.02 -26.42 -4.63
CA SER A 249 16.75 -26.28 -3.18
C SER A 249 15.27 -26.03 -2.98
N LYS A 250 14.77 -26.25 -1.74
CA LYS A 250 13.39 -25.94 -1.36
C LYS A 250 13.09 -24.48 -1.60
N GLU A 251 14.06 -23.63 -1.30
CA GLU A 251 13.97 -22.18 -1.38
C GLU A 251 13.72 -21.70 -2.82
N VAL A 252 14.50 -22.23 -3.76
CA VAL A 252 14.36 -21.92 -5.20
C VAL A 252 13.01 -22.40 -5.72
N GLY A 253 12.60 -23.61 -5.36
CA GLY A 253 11.29 -24.15 -5.75
C GLY A 253 10.12 -23.31 -5.26
N ALA A 254 10.12 -22.95 -3.98
CA ALA A 254 9.12 -22.10 -3.36
C ALA A 254 9.05 -20.70 -3.99
N PHE A 255 10.20 -20.10 -4.26
CA PHE A 255 10.29 -18.80 -4.95
C PHE A 255 9.70 -18.86 -6.35
N LEU A 256 10.05 -19.87 -7.14
CA LEU A 256 9.50 -20.05 -8.50
C LEU A 256 7.98 -20.29 -8.46
N ALA A 257 7.48 -20.99 -7.44
CA ALA A 257 6.03 -21.11 -7.23
C ALA A 257 5.35 -19.74 -7.07
N GLY A 258 5.92 -18.86 -6.28
CA GLY A 258 5.43 -17.49 -6.11
C GLY A 258 5.51 -16.66 -7.39
N ALA A 259 6.67 -16.68 -8.04
CA ALA A 259 6.91 -15.96 -9.29
C ALA A 259 5.96 -16.40 -10.42
N SER A 260 5.59 -17.69 -10.45
CA SER A 260 4.64 -18.23 -11.42
C SER A 260 3.21 -17.68 -11.26
N LEU A 261 2.83 -17.25 -10.06
CA LEU A 261 1.53 -16.65 -9.77
C LEU A 261 1.56 -15.11 -9.76
N ALA A 262 2.74 -14.48 -9.84
CA ALA A 262 2.92 -13.04 -9.77
C ALA A 262 2.15 -12.26 -10.86
N SER A 263 1.94 -12.87 -12.02
CA SER A 263 1.18 -12.28 -13.15
C SER A 263 -0.32 -12.50 -13.06
N THR A 264 -0.82 -13.26 -12.08
CA THR A 264 -2.25 -13.55 -11.94
C THR A 264 -3.00 -12.39 -11.24
N PRO A 265 -4.28 -12.15 -11.58
CA PRO A 265 -5.08 -11.11 -10.92
C PRO A 265 -5.34 -11.41 -9.44
N TYR A 266 -5.07 -12.63 -8.96
CA TYR A 266 -5.31 -13.07 -7.59
C TYR A 266 -4.09 -12.95 -6.68
N ARG A 267 -2.94 -12.44 -7.18
CA ARG A 267 -1.67 -12.34 -6.43
C ARG A 267 -1.83 -11.60 -5.10
N GLU A 268 -2.57 -10.49 -5.09
CA GLU A 268 -2.76 -9.70 -3.86
C GLU A 268 -3.67 -10.40 -2.85
N ALA A 269 -4.71 -11.06 -3.33
CA ALA A 269 -5.63 -11.83 -2.50
C ALA A 269 -4.94 -13.04 -1.84
N ILE A 270 -4.07 -13.73 -2.57
CA ILE A 270 -3.24 -14.82 -2.05
C ILE A 270 -2.21 -14.25 -1.06
N GLY A 271 -1.45 -13.24 -1.50
CA GLY A 271 -0.35 -12.66 -0.74
C GLY A 271 -0.79 -12.09 0.62
N SER A 272 -1.85 -11.28 0.65
CA SER A 272 -2.34 -10.65 1.88
C SER A 272 -2.77 -11.65 2.95
N ARG A 273 -3.36 -12.77 2.57
CA ARG A 273 -3.80 -13.83 3.50
C ARG A 273 -2.65 -14.72 3.96
N LEU A 274 -1.68 -14.97 3.07
CA LEU A 274 -0.52 -15.81 3.41
C LEU A 274 0.49 -15.10 4.31
N VAL A 275 0.52 -13.78 4.34
CA VAL A 275 1.43 -13.02 5.23
C VAL A 275 1.27 -13.46 6.68
N THR A 276 0.05 -13.59 7.19
CA THR A 276 -0.18 -13.99 8.59
C THR A 276 0.27 -15.43 8.86
N VAL A 277 0.00 -16.36 7.95
CA VAL A 277 0.41 -17.77 8.07
C VAL A 277 1.94 -17.88 7.98
N ARG A 278 2.55 -17.17 7.06
CA ARG A 278 4.00 -17.07 6.91
C ARG A 278 4.65 -16.57 8.19
N ASP A 279 4.18 -15.45 8.75
CA ASP A 279 4.75 -14.84 9.95
C ASP A 279 4.65 -15.76 11.17
N PHE A 280 3.53 -16.49 11.28
CA PHE A 280 3.36 -17.50 12.31
C PHE A 280 4.34 -18.68 12.14
N LEU A 281 4.55 -19.15 10.93
CA LEU A 281 5.47 -20.28 10.68
C LEU A 281 6.95 -19.85 10.77
N LEU A 282 7.28 -18.63 10.38
CA LEU A 282 8.63 -18.07 10.53
C LEU A 282 9.08 -17.95 11.99
N LEU A 283 8.14 -17.84 12.94
CA LEU A 283 8.45 -17.94 14.37
C LEU A 283 9.26 -19.19 14.68
N PHE A 284 8.85 -20.35 14.14
CA PHE A 284 9.55 -21.62 14.38
C PHE A 284 10.96 -21.63 13.79
N PHE A 285 11.16 -21.00 12.62
CA PHE A 285 12.49 -20.83 12.03
C PHE A 285 13.42 -20.02 12.93
N PHE A 286 12.96 -18.89 13.45
CA PHE A 286 13.81 -18.08 14.33
C PHE A 286 14.06 -18.72 15.69
N ILE A 287 13.09 -19.48 16.20
CA ILE A 287 13.28 -20.27 17.42
C ILE A 287 14.29 -21.41 17.20
N ASP A 288 14.17 -22.15 16.11
CA ASP A 288 15.13 -23.21 15.76
C ASP A 288 16.53 -22.64 15.60
N LEU A 289 16.65 -21.53 14.89
CA LEU A 289 17.92 -20.81 14.73
C LEU A 289 18.53 -20.42 16.07
N GLY A 290 17.74 -19.86 16.99
CA GLY A 290 18.18 -19.52 18.33
C GLY A 290 18.54 -20.75 19.17
N ALA A 291 17.77 -21.84 19.05
CA ALA A 291 18.01 -23.08 19.79
C ALA A 291 19.31 -23.81 19.35
N ARG A 292 19.69 -23.70 18.10
CA ARG A 292 20.96 -24.24 17.54
C ARG A 292 22.17 -23.40 17.88
N LEU A 293 22.01 -22.23 18.50
CA LEU A 293 23.11 -21.32 18.83
C LEU A 293 23.88 -21.87 20.04
N ASP A 294 25.14 -22.25 19.79
CA ASP A 294 26.03 -22.73 20.85
C ASP A 294 26.70 -21.57 21.58
N LEU A 295 26.21 -21.26 22.77
CA LEU A 295 26.75 -20.17 23.61
C LEU A 295 28.20 -20.43 24.05
N SER A 296 28.68 -21.67 24.02
CA SER A 296 30.08 -21.97 24.38
C SER A 296 31.06 -21.48 23.31
N LEU A 297 30.64 -21.41 22.06
CA LEU A 297 31.41 -20.91 20.92
C LEU A 297 31.37 -19.37 20.80
N LEU A 298 30.38 -18.72 21.45
CA LEU A 298 30.22 -17.26 21.41
C LEU A 298 31.47 -16.52 21.89
N GLY A 299 32.15 -17.03 22.91
CA GLY A 299 33.38 -16.41 23.41
C GLY A 299 34.48 -16.27 22.35
N ALA A 300 34.64 -17.27 21.50
CA ALA A 300 35.65 -17.28 20.42
C ALA A 300 35.24 -16.40 19.23
N THR A 301 33.93 -16.30 18.93
CA THR A 301 33.40 -15.56 17.77
C THR A 301 32.97 -14.13 18.08
N LEU A 302 32.91 -13.74 19.38
CA LEU A 302 32.41 -12.44 19.82
C LEU A 302 33.19 -11.26 19.22
N GLY A 303 34.52 -11.39 19.10
CA GLY A 303 35.37 -10.38 18.48
C GLY A 303 35.06 -10.19 16.99
N ALA A 304 34.90 -11.31 16.26
CA ALA A 304 34.52 -11.29 14.85
C ALA A 304 33.09 -10.74 14.69
N ALA A 305 32.15 -11.16 15.55
CA ALA A 305 30.77 -10.66 15.55
C ALA A 305 30.71 -9.14 15.80
N ALA A 306 31.50 -8.61 16.72
CA ALA A 306 31.59 -7.17 16.98
C ALA A 306 32.12 -6.40 15.76
N ILE A 307 33.19 -6.91 15.11
CA ILE A 307 33.75 -6.28 13.90
C ILE A 307 32.75 -6.27 12.77
N PHE A 308 32.10 -7.40 12.46
CA PHE A 308 31.10 -7.47 11.41
C PHE A 308 29.84 -6.66 11.75
N SER A 309 29.38 -6.66 13.00
CA SER A 309 28.26 -5.81 13.42
C SER A 309 28.59 -4.32 13.26
N ALA A 310 29.78 -3.89 13.66
CA ALA A 310 30.22 -2.52 13.42
C ALA A 310 30.30 -2.18 11.94
N PHE A 311 30.81 -3.11 11.12
CA PHE A 311 30.84 -2.94 9.66
C PHE A 311 29.43 -2.81 9.07
N VAL A 312 28.48 -3.63 9.49
CA VAL A 312 27.08 -3.56 8.98
C VAL A 312 26.40 -2.28 9.47
N LEU A 313 26.53 -1.94 10.76
CA LEU A 313 25.86 -0.77 11.36
C LEU A 313 26.38 0.57 10.83
N VAL A 314 27.67 0.65 10.49
CA VAL A 314 28.34 1.89 10.09
C VAL A 314 28.83 1.83 8.65
N GLY A 315 29.45 0.74 8.22
CA GLY A 315 30.03 0.60 6.90
C GLY A 315 28.98 0.57 5.79
N ASN A 316 27.90 -0.21 5.96
CA ASN A 316 26.82 -0.26 4.96
C ASN A 316 26.15 1.11 4.74
N PRO A 317 25.75 1.87 5.78
CA PRO A 317 25.30 3.26 5.61
C PRO A 317 26.30 4.13 4.85
N ILE A 318 27.58 4.06 5.18
CA ILE A 318 28.64 4.84 4.50
C ILE A 318 28.70 4.46 3.02
N ILE A 319 28.66 3.17 2.67
CA ILE A 319 28.65 2.70 1.28
C ILE A 319 27.49 3.33 0.51
N VAL A 320 26.28 3.29 1.07
CA VAL A 320 25.10 3.90 0.44
C VAL A 320 25.27 5.41 0.29
N MET A 321 25.76 6.10 1.32
CA MET A 321 26.04 7.53 1.26
C MET A 321 27.05 7.90 0.17
N VAL A 322 28.12 7.10 0.00
CA VAL A 322 29.11 7.31 -1.07
C VAL A 322 28.46 7.16 -2.43
N ILE A 323 27.67 6.11 -2.64
CA ILE A 323 27.00 5.85 -3.91
C ILE A 323 25.99 6.97 -4.22
N MET A 324 25.10 7.29 -3.29
CA MET A 324 24.07 8.31 -3.49
C MET A 324 24.67 9.71 -3.62
N GLY A 325 25.67 10.04 -2.81
CA GLY A 325 26.40 11.31 -2.93
C GLY A 325 27.10 11.43 -4.28
N ALA A 326 27.72 10.35 -4.79
CA ALA A 326 28.28 10.29 -6.15
C ALA A 326 27.21 10.50 -7.23
N MET A 327 25.98 10.08 -6.98
CA MET A 327 24.82 10.28 -7.86
C MET A 327 24.17 11.66 -7.72
N GLY A 328 24.65 12.54 -6.83
CA GLY A 328 24.22 13.92 -6.68
C GLY A 328 23.05 14.13 -5.72
N TYR A 329 22.84 13.21 -4.77
CA TYR A 329 21.89 13.39 -3.68
C TYR A 329 22.51 14.15 -2.50
N ARG A 330 21.67 14.82 -1.71
CA ARG A 330 22.11 15.52 -0.50
C ARG A 330 22.49 14.55 0.61
N LYS A 331 23.32 15.01 1.53
CA LYS A 331 23.82 14.22 2.67
C LYS A 331 22.69 13.65 3.54
N ARG A 332 21.59 14.41 3.75
CA ARG A 332 20.46 13.98 4.57
C ARG A 332 19.71 12.80 3.95
N THR A 333 19.31 12.94 2.68
CA THR A 333 18.62 11.86 1.94
C THR A 333 19.49 10.62 1.86
N SER A 334 20.80 10.78 1.58
CA SER A 334 21.77 9.69 1.52
C SER A 334 21.97 8.99 2.86
N PHE A 335 22.02 9.77 3.97
CA PHE A 335 22.15 9.24 5.31
C PHE A 335 20.91 8.46 5.76
N LEU A 336 19.71 9.04 5.61
CA LEU A 336 18.45 8.39 5.97
C LEU A 336 18.22 7.10 5.18
N ALA A 337 18.48 7.13 3.86
CA ALA A 337 18.45 5.93 3.04
C ALA A 337 19.55 4.91 3.47
N GLY A 338 20.74 5.38 3.81
CA GLY A 338 21.83 4.54 4.30
C GLY A 338 21.51 3.82 5.60
N LEU A 339 20.82 4.46 6.54
CA LEU A 339 20.43 3.81 7.80
C LEU A 339 19.54 2.59 7.59
N THR A 340 18.79 2.53 6.49
CA THR A 340 17.92 1.37 6.20
C THR A 340 18.70 0.10 5.87
N VAL A 341 19.98 0.19 5.53
CA VAL A 341 20.85 -0.98 5.28
C VAL A 341 21.78 -1.31 6.46
N ALA A 342 21.60 -0.66 7.61
CA ALA A 342 22.40 -0.88 8.80
C ALA A 342 22.09 -2.18 9.57
N GLN A 343 21.52 -3.17 8.90
CA GLN A 343 21.20 -4.48 9.50
C GLN A 343 21.30 -5.57 8.46
N ILE A 344 21.47 -6.82 8.90
CA ILE A 344 21.30 -7.95 7.99
C ILE A 344 19.84 -8.44 7.97
N SER A 345 19.52 -9.21 6.93
CA SER A 345 18.16 -9.72 6.67
C SER A 345 17.95 -11.10 7.28
N GLU A 346 16.67 -11.45 7.46
CA GLU A 346 16.24 -12.84 7.61
C GLU A 346 16.75 -13.74 6.48
N PHE A 347 16.85 -13.22 5.26
CA PHE A 347 17.40 -13.94 4.12
C PHE A 347 18.89 -14.27 4.28
N SER A 348 19.64 -13.44 5.00
CA SER A 348 21.04 -13.72 5.35
C SER A 348 21.15 -14.96 6.24
N LEU A 349 20.21 -15.14 7.16
CA LEU A 349 20.13 -16.29 8.05
C LEU A 349 19.71 -17.56 7.28
N ILE A 350 18.78 -17.44 6.35
CA ILE A 350 18.34 -18.53 5.47
C ILE A 350 19.49 -18.96 4.55
N LEU A 351 20.22 -18.00 3.99
CA LEU A 351 21.40 -18.29 3.16
C LEU A 351 22.50 -18.99 3.96
N GLY A 352 22.71 -18.60 5.20
CA GLY A 352 23.60 -19.29 6.13
C GLY A 352 23.13 -20.73 6.42
N ALA A 353 21.84 -20.93 6.69
CA ALA A 353 21.25 -22.24 6.92
C ALA A 353 21.38 -23.14 5.68
N LEU A 354 21.14 -22.60 4.48
CA LEU A 354 21.40 -23.30 3.22
C LEU A 354 22.89 -23.69 3.08
N GLY A 355 23.81 -22.80 3.44
CA GLY A 355 25.25 -23.11 3.45
C GLY A 355 25.62 -24.24 4.39
N VAL A 356 24.92 -24.37 5.52
CA VAL A 356 25.07 -25.51 6.46
C VAL A 356 24.49 -26.77 5.85
N SER A 357 23.30 -26.71 5.25
CA SER A 357 22.63 -27.90 4.67
C SER A 357 23.42 -28.53 3.52
N VAL A 358 24.12 -27.70 2.71
CA VAL A 358 25.00 -28.18 1.63
C VAL A 358 26.41 -28.49 2.11
N GLY A 359 26.69 -28.46 3.42
CA GLY A 359 27.98 -28.83 4.02
C GLY A 359 29.11 -27.81 3.81
N HIS A 360 28.81 -26.60 3.36
CA HIS A 360 29.82 -25.55 3.11
C HIS A 360 30.15 -24.73 4.35
N LEU A 361 29.21 -24.60 5.28
CA LEU A 361 29.38 -23.86 6.52
C LEU A 361 29.32 -24.78 7.75
N GLY A 362 30.23 -24.52 8.68
CA GLY A 362 30.14 -25.15 10.00
C GLY A 362 29.25 -24.37 10.97
N PRO A 363 28.89 -24.97 12.12
CA PRO A 363 28.06 -24.35 13.15
C PRO A 363 28.61 -23.01 13.68
N GLU A 364 29.94 -22.85 13.70
CA GLU A 364 30.62 -21.62 14.15
C GLU A 364 30.29 -20.43 13.22
N ALA A 365 30.33 -20.64 11.90
CA ALA A 365 30.04 -19.60 10.92
C ALA A 365 28.55 -19.23 10.96
N MET A 366 27.66 -20.22 11.12
CA MET A 366 26.22 -19.97 11.28
C MET A 366 25.94 -19.21 12.57
N GLY A 367 26.57 -19.58 13.69
CA GLY A 367 26.51 -18.87 14.96
C GLY A 367 26.97 -17.42 14.84
N LEU A 368 28.06 -17.16 14.09
CA LEU A 368 28.55 -15.84 13.80
C LEU A 368 27.52 -14.98 13.05
N ILE A 369 26.99 -15.50 11.92
CA ILE A 369 25.96 -14.79 11.12
C ILE A 369 24.73 -14.48 11.97
N THR A 370 24.27 -15.45 12.79
CA THR A 370 23.11 -15.26 13.67
C THR A 370 23.37 -14.19 14.72
N THR A 371 24.56 -14.20 15.33
CA THR A 371 24.93 -13.20 16.36
C THR A 371 25.01 -11.80 15.73
N VAL A 372 25.61 -11.66 14.56
CA VAL A 372 25.63 -10.39 13.82
C VAL A 372 24.21 -9.93 13.48
N GLY A 373 23.36 -10.86 13.05
CA GLY A 373 21.94 -10.56 12.79
C GLY A 373 21.22 -10.01 14.01
N LEU A 374 21.34 -10.69 15.13
CA LEU A 374 20.70 -10.29 16.39
C LEU A 374 21.15 -8.88 16.82
N ILE A 375 22.47 -8.63 16.81
CA ILE A 375 23.04 -7.33 17.21
C ILE A 375 22.60 -6.22 16.23
N THR A 376 22.74 -6.45 14.93
CA THR A 376 22.48 -5.41 13.94
C THR A 376 21.00 -5.09 13.80
N ILE A 377 20.11 -6.07 13.84
CA ILE A 377 18.65 -5.85 13.80
C ILE A 377 18.21 -5.07 15.04
N ALA A 378 18.70 -5.44 16.23
CA ALA A 378 18.35 -4.76 17.46
C ALA A 378 18.81 -3.30 17.49
N LEU A 379 20.07 -3.03 17.13
CA LEU A 379 20.63 -1.67 17.19
C LEU A 379 20.15 -0.78 16.05
N SER A 380 20.05 -1.30 14.83
CA SER A 380 19.58 -0.52 13.67
C SER A 380 18.14 -0.04 13.83
N THR A 381 17.30 -0.80 14.51
CA THR A 381 15.94 -0.39 14.84
C THR A 381 15.94 0.94 15.60
N TYR A 382 16.78 1.06 16.62
CA TYR A 382 16.92 2.33 17.34
C TYR A 382 17.57 3.43 16.48
N MET A 383 18.57 3.09 15.64
CA MET A 383 19.19 4.07 14.73
C MET A 383 18.15 4.67 13.76
N ILE A 384 17.20 3.88 13.29
CA ILE A 384 16.13 4.35 12.38
C ILE A 384 15.08 5.15 13.18
N ILE A 385 14.66 4.68 14.35
CA ILE A 385 13.69 5.41 15.20
C ILE A 385 14.22 6.79 15.55
N TYR A 386 15.49 6.87 15.92
CA TYR A 386 16.16 8.10 16.31
C TYR A 386 17.03 8.71 15.19
N SER A 387 16.64 8.50 13.93
CA SER A 387 17.42 8.94 12.77
C SER A 387 17.57 10.47 12.68
N ALA A 388 16.55 11.25 13.08
CA ALA A 388 16.61 12.70 13.06
C ALA A 388 17.67 13.26 14.04
N PRO A 389 17.63 12.99 15.36
CA PRO A 389 18.68 13.47 16.26
C PRO A 389 20.07 12.89 15.94
N LEU A 390 20.13 11.67 15.40
CA LEU A 390 21.39 11.07 14.97
C LEU A 390 21.97 11.83 13.76
N TYR A 391 21.13 12.23 12.81
CA TYR A 391 21.53 13.06 11.67
C TYR A 391 22.06 14.41 12.15
N GLU A 392 21.32 15.12 13.01
CA GLU A 392 21.72 16.44 13.51
C GLU A 392 23.11 16.40 14.18
N TRP A 393 23.37 15.35 14.97
CA TRP A 393 24.66 15.15 15.61
C TRP A 393 25.79 14.88 14.61
N LEU A 394 25.52 14.10 13.54
CA LEU A 394 26.52 13.69 12.53
C LEU A 394 26.64 14.69 11.36
N ALA A 395 25.65 15.54 11.13
CA ALA A 395 25.56 16.43 9.97
C ALA A 395 26.82 17.23 9.65
N PRO A 396 27.60 17.76 10.64
CA PRO A 396 28.83 18.48 10.36
C PRO A 396 29.90 17.64 9.64
N TRP A 397 29.95 16.33 9.90
CA TRP A 397 30.94 15.42 9.29
C TRP A 397 30.45 14.79 7.99
N LEU A 398 29.15 14.71 7.78
CA LEU A 398 28.55 14.05 6.61
C LEU A 398 28.72 14.85 5.32
N GLY A 399 29.11 16.13 5.39
CA GLY A 399 29.34 16.98 4.23
C GLY A 399 30.39 16.44 3.23
N ILE A 400 31.31 15.57 3.69
CA ILE A 400 32.31 14.94 2.80
C ILE A 400 31.69 14.00 1.75
N PHE A 401 30.50 13.47 2.01
CA PHE A 401 29.78 12.59 1.11
C PHE A 401 28.88 13.33 0.12
N GLU A 402 28.72 14.64 0.29
CA GLU A 402 27.88 15.48 -0.59
C GLU A 402 28.72 16.16 -1.66
N ARG A 403 28.23 16.17 -2.90
CA ARG A 403 28.85 16.95 -3.96
C ARG A 403 28.63 18.45 -3.72
N ARG A 404 29.60 19.26 -4.13
CA ARG A 404 29.49 20.74 -4.03
C ARG A 404 28.24 21.31 -4.72
N THR A 405 27.74 20.63 -5.74
CA THR A 405 26.49 20.94 -6.44
C THR A 405 25.64 19.66 -6.53
N PRO A 406 24.72 19.42 -5.58
CA PRO A 406 23.82 18.30 -5.63
C PRO A 406 22.77 18.52 -6.72
N PHE A 407 22.97 17.91 -7.90
CA PHE A 407 22.15 18.19 -9.09
C PHE A 407 20.81 17.45 -9.12
N ARG A 408 20.61 16.46 -8.29
CA ARG A 408 19.35 15.69 -8.18
C ARG A 408 18.34 16.35 -7.24
N GLU A 409 18.82 17.03 -6.23
CA GLU A 409 18.01 17.74 -5.23
C GLU A 409 18.30 19.24 -5.27
N GLY A 410 19.12 19.69 -6.20
CA GLY A 410 19.39 21.11 -6.41
C GLY A 410 18.19 21.81 -7.04
N ALA A 411 17.91 23.01 -6.59
CA ALA A 411 17.02 23.91 -7.32
C ALA A 411 17.56 24.06 -8.74
N ALA A 412 16.82 23.56 -9.71
CA ALA A 412 17.04 23.94 -11.11
C ALA A 412 16.56 25.39 -11.19
N ASP A 413 17.44 26.27 -10.93
CA ASP A 413 17.55 27.66 -11.39
C ASP A 413 18.38 28.43 -10.38
N THR A 414 19.53 28.89 -10.83
CA THR A 414 20.43 29.83 -10.13
C THR A 414 19.89 31.27 -10.11
N GLY A 415 18.58 31.45 -10.30
CA GLY A 415 17.86 32.68 -10.12
C GLY A 415 17.35 32.85 -8.69
N SER A 416 17.45 34.03 -8.11
CA SER A 416 16.77 34.36 -6.86
C SER A 416 15.29 33.95 -7.00
N PRO A 417 14.72 33.20 -6.05
CA PRO A 417 13.33 32.80 -6.13
C PRO A 417 12.44 34.07 -6.30
N PRO A 418 11.40 33.99 -7.14
CA PRO A 418 10.54 35.14 -7.37
C PRO A 418 9.87 35.57 -6.06
N ALA A 419 9.59 36.86 -5.93
CA ALA A 419 8.86 37.36 -4.77
C ALA A 419 7.51 36.66 -4.65
N ALA A 420 7.23 36.08 -3.48
CA ALA A 420 6.01 35.36 -3.21
C ALA A 420 5.24 35.99 -2.04
N ASP A 421 3.91 35.86 -2.09
CA ASP A 421 3.04 36.26 -0.98
C ASP A 421 2.85 35.10 0.00
N VAL A 422 2.90 33.86 -0.50
CA VAL A 422 2.65 32.64 0.26
C VAL A 422 3.66 31.55 -0.13
N VAL A 423 4.23 30.91 0.88
CA VAL A 423 5.00 29.66 0.73
C VAL A 423 4.14 28.50 1.22
N VAL A 424 3.96 27.47 0.40
CA VAL A 424 3.20 26.26 0.75
C VAL A 424 4.16 25.08 0.79
N LEU A 425 4.30 24.48 1.98
CA LEU A 425 5.10 23.27 2.25
C LEU A 425 4.19 22.03 2.16
N GLY A 426 4.52 21.13 1.26
CA GLY A 426 3.70 19.98 0.89
C GLY A 426 2.73 20.29 -0.25
N LEU A 427 2.98 19.72 -1.44
CA LEU A 427 2.19 19.91 -2.66
C LEU A 427 1.33 18.69 -3.02
N GLY A 428 1.10 17.82 -2.06
CA GLY A 428 0.20 16.69 -2.19
C GLY A 428 -1.25 17.10 -2.45
N ARG A 429 -2.20 16.18 -2.24
CA ARG A 429 -3.63 16.43 -2.54
C ARG A 429 -4.20 17.68 -1.88
N TYR A 430 -3.91 17.89 -0.60
CA TYR A 430 -4.44 19.03 0.16
C TYR A 430 -3.68 20.33 -0.16
N GLY A 431 -2.35 20.33 -0.04
CA GLY A 431 -1.54 21.51 -0.34
C GLY A 431 -1.62 21.96 -1.80
N GLY A 432 -1.65 20.99 -2.73
CA GLY A 432 -1.90 21.29 -4.13
C GLY A 432 -3.27 21.94 -4.39
N GLY A 433 -4.30 21.52 -3.64
CA GLY A 433 -5.60 22.19 -3.64
C GLY A 433 -5.50 23.65 -3.17
N ILE A 434 -4.77 23.90 -2.07
CA ILE A 434 -4.54 25.24 -1.53
C ILE A 434 -3.82 26.11 -2.57
N VAL A 435 -2.72 25.61 -3.17
CA VAL A 435 -1.98 26.32 -4.21
C VAL A 435 -2.89 26.71 -5.37
N ARG A 436 -3.66 25.77 -5.90
CA ARG A 436 -4.60 26.04 -7.03
C ARG A 436 -5.61 27.13 -6.69
N HIS A 437 -6.19 27.07 -5.49
CA HIS A 437 -7.14 28.09 -5.06
C HIS A 437 -6.52 29.46 -4.78
N LEU A 438 -5.26 29.53 -4.34
CA LEU A 438 -4.52 30.78 -4.18
C LEU A 438 -4.18 31.40 -5.54
N LEU A 439 -3.77 30.58 -6.52
CA LEU A 439 -3.51 31.04 -7.88
C LEU A 439 -4.77 31.59 -8.56
N LEU A 440 -5.92 30.94 -8.40
CA LEU A 440 -7.21 31.45 -8.87
C LEU A 440 -7.54 32.83 -8.27
N ARG A 441 -7.07 33.09 -7.05
CA ARG A 441 -7.19 34.40 -6.37
C ARG A 441 -6.05 35.37 -6.68
N LYS A 442 -5.24 35.03 -7.71
CA LYS A 442 -4.11 35.87 -8.20
C LYS A 442 -3.04 36.13 -7.13
N ARG A 443 -2.83 35.19 -6.19
CA ARG A 443 -1.75 35.26 -5.21
C ARG A 443 -0.50 34.63 -5.78
N ARG A 444 0.66 35.20 -5.48
CA ARG A 444 1.96 34.63 -5.86
C ARG A 444 2.35 33.58 -4.83
N VAL A 445 2.51 32.35 -5.30
CA VAL A 445 2.77 31.19 -4.43
C VAL A 445 4.08 30.54 -4.85
N ILE A 446 4.88 30.14 -3.87
CA ILE A 446 5.98 29.21 -4.04
C ILE A 446 5.56 27.90 -3.38
N GLY A 447 5.65 26.82 -4.14
CA GLY A 447 5.42 25.47 -3.63
C GLY A 447 6.73 24.82 -3.21
N VAL A 448 6.71 24.12 -2.09
CA VAL A 448 7.85 23.34 -1.59
C VAL A 448 7.38 21.91 -1.37
N ASP A 449 8.09 20.95 -1.93
CA ASP A 449 7.83 19.53 -1.69
C ASP A 449 9.14 18.73 -1.77
N PHE A 450 9.15 17.58 -1.14
CA PHE A 450 10.26 16.62 -1.27
C PHE A 450 10.01 15.59 -2.39
N ASP A 451 8.81 15.56 -3.00
CA ASP A 451 8.48 14.68 -4.12
C ASP A 451 8.81 15.33 -5.47
N PRO A 452 9.84 14.83 -6.20
CA PRO A 452 10.20 15.37 -7.51
C PRO A 452 9.08 15.32 -8.55
N GLU A 453 8.15 14.33 -8.45
CA GLU A 453 7.02 14.22 -9.37
C GLU A 453 5.98 15.31 -9.10
N ALA A 454 5.70 15.59 -7.82
CA ALA A 454 4.83 16.71 -7.44
C ALA A 454 5.41 18.03 -7.94
N LEU A 455 6.71 18.25 -7.72
CA LEU A 455 7.41 19.43 -8.20
C LEU A 455 7.39 19.55 -9.73
N GLY A 456 7.59 18.45 -10.46
CA GLY A 456 7.53 18.40 -11.92
C GLY A 456 6.17 18.86 -12.43
N ARG A 457 5.08 18.32 -11.90
CA ARG A 457 3.70 18.70 -12.29
C ARG A 457 3.43 20.18 -12.06
N TRP A 458 3.78 20.72 -10.90
CA TRP A 458 3.55 22.15 -10.60
C TRP A 458 4.43 23.08 -11.41
N ARG A 459 5.66 22.66 -11.78
CA ARG A 459 6.53 23.41 -12.67
C ARG A 459 5.94 23.48 -14.08
N GLU A 460 5.35 22.41 -14.59
CA GLU A 460 4.62 22.39 -15.87
C GLU A 460 3.40 23.31 -15.85
N GLU A 461 2.74 23.46 -14.69
CA GLU A 461 1.65 24.41 -14.47
C GLU A 461 2.16 25.88 -14.30
N GLY A 462 3.48 26.11 -14.38
CA GLY A 462 4.09 27.44 -14.27
C GLY A 462 4.23 27.97 -12.85
N VAL A 463 4.10 27.13 -11.84
CA VAL A 463 4.26 27.51 -10.43
C VAL A 463 5.73 27.43 -10.04
N PRO A 464 6.31 28.50 -9.44
CA PRO A 464 7.62 28.41 -8.82
C PRO A 464 7.64 27.36 -7.73
N VAL A 465 8.56 26.41 -7.84
CA VAL A 465 8.69 25.31 -6.86
C VAL A 465 10.12 25.18 -6.39
N LEU A 466 10.27 24.82 -5.12
CA LEU A 466 11.54 24.49 -4.47
C LEU A 466 11.49 23.05 -3.96
N TYR A 467 12.58 22.33 -4.17
CA TYR A 467 12.75 21.04 -3.55
C TYR A 467 13.17 21.21 -2.08
N GLY A 468 12.47 20.54 -1.16
CA GLY A 468 12.84 20.53 0.24
C GLY A 468 11.85 19.76 1.10
N ASP A 469 12.34 19.27 2.23
CA ASP A 469 11.56 18.62 3.28
C ASP A 469 11.31 19.64 4.40
N ALA A 470 10.08 19.81 4.82
CA ALA A 470 9.70 20.75 5.88
C ALA A 470 10.36 20.44 7.25
N SER A 471 10.87 19.21 7.43
CA SER A 471 11.65 18.82 8.60
C SER A 471 13.17 19.07 8.46
N ASP A 472 13.62 19.61 7.30
CA ASP A 472 15.04 19.88 7.05
C ASP A 472 15.40 21.32 7.43
N PRO A 473 16.28 21.53 8.43
CA PRO A 473 16.76 22.86 8.81
C PRO A 473 17.40 23.64 7.66
N GLU A 474 18.09 22.94 6.74
CA GLU A 474 18.78 23.58 5.60
C GLU A 474 17.80 24.14 4.54
N LEU A 475 16.55 23.63 4.48
CA LEU A 475 15.52 24.18 3.62
C LEU A 475 15.32 25.68 3.87
N PHE A 476 15.28 26.09 5.13
CA PHE A 476 14.94 27.46 5.52
C PHE A 476 16.00 28.49 5.14
N ASP A 477 17.23 28.08 4.83
CA ASP A 477 18.28 28.95 4.29
C ASP A 477 18.06 29.31 2.83
N HIS A 478 17.25 28.51 2.12
CA HIS A 478 16.93 28.68 0.71
C HIS A 478 15.53 29.24 0.46
N LEU A 479 14.70 29.34 1.50
CA LEU A 479 13.36 29.93 1.38
C LEU A 479 13.44 31.46 1.28
N PRO A 480 12.75 32.07 0.31
CA PRO A 480 12.67 33.52 0.19
C PRO A 480 11.68 34.09 1.21
N LEU A 481 12.01 34.03 2.50
CA LEU A 481 11.11 34.46 3.58
C LEU A 481 10.90 35.97 3.62
N THR A 482 11.79 36.75 2.98
CA THR A 482 11.67 38.21 2.92
C THR A 482 10.50 38.61 2.01
N GLY A 483 9.50 39.29 2.57
CA GLY A 483 8.31 39.73 1.86
C GLY A 483 7.18 38.65 1.74
N VAL A 484 7.39 37.49 2.30
CA VAL A 484 6.34 36.45 2.41
C VAL A 484 5.40 36.80 3.55
N ASN A 485 4.09 36.79 3.27
CA ASN A 485 3.05 37.09 4.27
C ASN A 485 2.59 35.85 5.01
N TRP A 486 2.63 34.68 4.34
CA TRP A 486 2.15 33.42 4.90
C TRP A 486 3.10 32.25 4.59
N VAL A 487 3.36 31.45 5.60
CA VAL A 487 3.92 30.09 5.45
C VAL A 487 2.84 29.10 5.81
N VAL A 488 2.52 28.19 4.90
CA VAL A 488 1.48 27.17 5.06
C VAL A 488 2.14 25.80 5.01
N SER A 489 2.08 25.05 6.10
CA SER A 489 2.52 23.64 6.10
C SER A 489 1.34 22.71 6.06
N THR A 490 1.36 21.80 5.07
CA THR A 490 0.38 20.73 4.95
C THR A 490 0.93 19.37 5.40
N ALA A 491 2.13 19.37 5.99
CA ALA A 491 2.68 18.18 6.65
C ALA A 491 1.79 17.79 7.82
N PRO A 492 1.35 16.53 7.90
CA PRO A 492 0.37 16.10 8.90
C PRO A 492 1.00 15.78 10.27
N ASP A 493 2.31 15.89 10.38
CA ASP A 493 3.09 15.52 11.55
C ASP A 493 3.41 16.73 12.43
N VAL A 494 3.11 16.59 13.74
CA VAL A 494 3.29 17.66 14.73
C VAL A 494 4.78 17.99 14.91
N GLU A 495 5.65 16.99 14.86
CA GLU A 495 7.09 17.18 15.03
C GLU A 495 7.67 18.01 13.89
N THR A 496 7.28 17.71 12.64
CA THR A 496 7.63 18.53 11.49
C THR A 496 7.15 19.97 11.65
N SER A 497 5.94 20.17 12.19
CA SER A 497 5.40 21.50 12.46
C SER A 497 6.18 22.24 13.55
N ARG A 498 6.67 21.53 14.58
CA ARG A 498 7.55 22.14 15.61
C ARG A 498 8.89 22.59 15.05
N VAL A 499 9.53 21.73 14.25
CA VAL A 499 10.80 22.07 13.57
C VAL A 499 10.61 23.30 12.70
N LEU A 500 9.54 23.34 11.90
CA LEU A 500 9.16 24.52 11.11
C LEU A 500 9.05 25.78 11.96
N LEU A 501 8.27 25.74 13.03
CA LEU A 501 8.04 26.89 13.91
C LEU A 501 9.33 27.38 14.55
N GLN A 502 10.19 26.46 15.01
CA GLN A 502 11.48 26.80 15.60
C GLN A 502 12.36 27.56 14.57
N HIS A 503 12.50 27.03 13.35
CA HIS A 503 13.36 27.64 12.34
C HIS A 503 12.83 28.96 11.78
N LEU A 504 11.50 29.11 11.67
CA LEU A 504 10.89 30.40 11.31
C LEU A 504 11.15 31.46 12.39
N ARG A 505 11.13 31.10 13.68
CA ARG A 505 11.47 32.00 14.79
C ARG A 505 12.94 32.38 14.80
N GLU A 506 13.84 31.41 14.62
CA GLU A 506 15.30 31.67 14.57
C GLU A 506 15.67 32.66 13.48
N ARG A 507 14.87 32.67 12.39
CA ARG A 507 15.05 33.61 11.26
C ARG A 507 14.20 34.88 11.35
N ALA A 508 13.60 35.12 12.51
CA ALA A 508 12.75 36.29 12.80
C ALA A 508 11.65 36.51 11.73
N PHE A 509 11.01 35.42 11.30
CA PHE A 509 9.90 35.52 10.36
C PHE A 509 8.72 36.26 10.98
N THR A 510 8.23 37.30 10.32
CA THR A 510 7.17 38.20 10.83
C THR A 510 5.80 37.95 10.18
N GLY A 511 5.74 37.07 9.19
CA GLY A 511 4.49 36.68 8.55
C GLY A 511 3.67 35.73 9.41
N ARG A 512 2.52 35.35 8.92
CA ARG A 512 1.60 34.41 9.58
C ARG A 512 1.90 32.96 9.21
N ILE A 513 1.59 32.05 10.12
CA ILE A 513 1.89 30.62 9.97
C ILE A 513 0.60 29.82 10.07
N ALA A 514 0.34 29.00 9.05
CA ALA A 514 -0.73 28.02 9.04
C ALA A 514 -0.13 26.61 9.01
N VAL A 515 -0.61 25.72 9.87
CA VAL A 515 -0.16 24.31 9.90
C VAL A 515 -1.31 23.35 9.94
N THR A 516 -1.11 22.16 9.41
CA THR A 516 -2.08 21.08 9.47
C THR A 516 -1.95 20.34 10.80
N CYS A 517 -3.07 20.00 11.43
CA CYS A 517 -3.14 19.09 12.58
C CYS A 517 -4.16 17.99 12.35
N ARG A 518 -3.94 16.83 12.99
CA ARG A 518 -4.84 15.66 12.87
C ARG A 518 -5.84 15.58 14.00
N THR A 519 -5.38 15.83 15.20
CA THR A 519 -6.20 15.75 16.43
C THR A 519 -6.42 17.12 17.05
N ALA A 520 -7.39 17.23 17.95
CA ALA A 520 -7.64 18.46 18.69
C ALA A 520 -6.51 18.78 19.66
N ASP A 521 -5.96 17.74 20.30
CA ASP A 521 -4.86 17.87 21.27
C ASP A 521 -3.57 18.41 20.60
N ASP A 522 -3.25 17.91 19.40
CA ASP A 522 -2.15 18.44 18.56
C ASP A 522 -2.38 19.94 18.24
N GLY A 523 -3.62 20.29 17.96
CA GLY A 523 -4.01 21.66 17.65
C GLY A 523 -3.77 22.62 18.82
N ASP A 524 -4.09 22.23 20.04
CA ASP A 524 -3.89 23.06 21.23
C ASP A 524 -2.41 23.26 21.51
N GLU A 525 -1.59 22.24 21.35
CA GLU A 525 -0.15 22.33 21.45
C GLU A 525 0.45 23.30 20.42
N LEU A 526 0.06 23.17 19.14
CA LEU A 526 0.53 24.03 18.06
C LEU A 526 0.09 25.49 18.22
N ARG A 527 -1.10 25.76 18.77
CA ARG A 527 -1.54 27.11 19.14
C ARG A 527 -0.66 27.74 20.21
N LEU A 528 -0.34 26.98 21.25
CA LEU A 528 0.59 27.44 22.29
C LEU A 528 1.99 27.69 21.71
N ALA A 529 2.36 26.95 20.67
CA ALA A 529 3.58 27.15 19.93
C ALA A 529 3.53 28.35 18.95
N GLY A 530 2.45 29.11 18.85
CA GLY A 530 2.36 30.38 18.11
C GLY A 530 1.96 30.22 16.64
N VAL A 531 1.13 29.25 16.32
CA VAL A 531 0.50 29.08 15.01
C VAL A 531 -0.71 30.01 14.90
N ASP A 532 -0.82 30.76 13.78
CA ASP A 532 -1.95 31.66 13.55
C ASP A 532 -3.21 30.94 13.10
N VAL A 533 -3.06 29.92 12.24
CA VAL A 533 -4.18 29.17 11.67
C VAL A 533 -3.89 27.67 11.72
N LEU A 534 -4.82 26.91 12.31
CA LEU A 534 -4.83 25.46 12.27
C LEU A 534 -5.73 24.99 11.13
N LEU A 535 -5.17 24.16 10.27
CA LEU A 535 -5.85 23.52 9.16
C LEU A 535 -6.18 22.07 9.57
N ARG A 536 -7.47 21.73 9.56
CA ARG A 536 -7.96 20.39 9.88
C ARG A 536 -8.66 19.77 8.67
N PRO A 537 -7.93 19.25 7.68
CA PRO A 537 -8.48 18.92 6.36
C PRO A 537 -9.74 18.08 6.38
N TYR A 538 -9.78 17.08 7.25
CA TYR A 538 -10.94 16.19 7.36
C TYR A 538 -12.08 16.79 8.16
N ALA A 539 -11.80 17.47 9.26
CA ALA A 539 -12.82 18.12 10.09
C ALA A 539 -13.44 19.30 9.35
N ASP A 540 -12.61 20.16 8.74
CA ASP A 540 -13.06 21.33 7.99
C ASP A 540 -13.88 20.90 6.75
N ALA A 541 -13.46 19.86 6.04
CA ALA A 541 -14.21 19.28 4.93
C ALA A 541 -15.52 18.63 5.37
N ALA A 542 -15.54 17.95 6.51
CA ALA A 542 -16.76 17.35 7.07
C ALA A 542 -17.76 18.42 7.51
N GLU A 543 -17.30 19.50 8.13
CA GLU A 543 -18.12 20.65 8.51
C GLU A 543 -18.73 21.31 7.28
N GLN A 544 -17.92 21.60 6.24
CA GLN A 544 -18.41 22.14 4.97
C GLN A 544 -19.41 21.21 4.27
N ALA A 545 -19.17 19.92 4.30
CA ALA A 545 -20.09 18.94 3.74
C ALA A 545 -21.41 18.90 4.52
N ALA A 546 -21.35 18.93 5.86
CA ALA A 546 -22.52 18.98 6.71
C ALA A 546 -23.32 20.27 6.47
N ASP A 547 -22.65 21.42 6.39
CA ASP A 547 -23.28 22.72 6.07
C ASP A 547 -23.94 22.71 4.69
N ALA A 548 -23.25 22.15 3.68
CA ALA A 548 -23.82 22.04 2.34
C ALA A 548 -25.07 21.13 2.32
N ILE A 549 -25.03 20.01 3.05
CA ILE A 549 -26.16 19.08 3.19
C ILE A 549 -27.30 19.77 3.94
N THR A 550 -27.00 20.40 5.08
CA THR A 550 -27.98 21.11 5.89
C THR A 550 -28.62 22.27 5.11
N THR A 551 -27.79 23.07 4.41
CA THR A 551 -28.29 24.15 3.55
C THR A 551 -29.19 23.62 2.44
N ALA A 552 -28.84 22.46 1.85
CA ALA A 552 -29.70 21.82 0.85
C ALA A 552 -31.01 21.31 1.47
N MET A 553 -30.95 20.74 2.68
CA MET A 553 -32.14 20.31 3.44
C MET A 553 -33.00 21.49 3.83
N ASP A 554 -32.39 22.56 4.34
CA ASP A 554 -33.11 23.79 4.78
C ASP A 554 -33.73 24.51 3.59
N ARG A 555 -33.08 24.57 2.44
CA ARG A 555 -33.67 25.11 1.21
C ARG A 555 -34.89 24.31 0.78
N LEU A 556 -34.88 23.00 0.88
CA LEU A 556 -36.02 22.13 0.57
C LEU A 556 -37.12 22.33 1.61
N SER A 557 -36.77 22.46 2.89
CA SER A 557 -37.72 22.71 3.97
C SER A 557 -38.28 24.14 3.95
N ALA A 558 -37.44 25.14 3.62
CA ALA A 558 -37.87 26.55 3.50
C ALA A 558 -38.79 26.76 2.28
N ILE A 559 -38.62 26.03 1.20
CA ILE A 559 -39.56 26.01 0.06
C ILE A 559 -40.89 25.40 0.49
N ALA A 560 -40.85 24.41 1.40
CA ALA A 560 -42.04 23.73 1.90
C ALA A 560 -42.79 24.54 3.00
N THR A 561 -42.08 25.38 3.77
CA THR A 561 -42.66 26.09 4.96
C THR A 561 -42.86 27.60 4.77
N ALA A 562 -42.14 28.23 3.84
CA ALA A 562 -42.11 29.71 3.74
C ALA A 562 -43.23 30.32 2.87
N ALA A 563 -44.04 29.50 2.16
CA ALA A 563 -45.18 30.00 1.41
C ALA A 563 -46.46 29.30 1.87
N PRO A 564 -47.46 30.03 2.42
CA PRO A 564 -48.73 29.43 2.87
C PRO A 564 -49.51 28.72 1.74
N GLY A 565 -48.98 28.60 0.56
CA GLY A 565 -49.54 27.93 -0.60
C GLY A 565 -48.64 26.88 -1.27
N LEU A 566 -47.69 26.32 -0.55
CA LEU A 566 -46.80 25.24 -1.08
C LEU A 566 -46.89 23.99 -0.20
N ARG A 567 -47.02 22.84 -0.84
CA ARG A 567 -47.00 21.51 -0.18
C ARG A 567 -46.21 20.52 -1.03
N GLU A 568 -45.59 19.56 -0.36
CA GLU A 568 -44.92 18.42 -0.97
C GLU A 568 -45.71 17.15 -0.69
N VAL A 569 -45.84 16.31 -1.72
CA VAL A 569 -46.37 14.95 -1.61
C VAL A 569 -45.43 13.96 -2.28
N ARG A 570 -45.20 12.81 -1.63
CA ARG A 570 -44.43 11.72 -2.21
C ARG A 570 -45.39 10.69 -2.80
N LEU A 571 -45.22 10.38 -4.10
CA LEU A 571 -46.04 9.40 -4.79
C LEU A 571 -45.70 7.99 -4.32
N GLY A 572 -46.67 7.27 -3.74
CA GLY A 572 -46.48 5.89 -3.29
C GLY A 572 -46.39 4.92 -4.48
N SER A 573 -45.85 3.73 -4.21
CA SER A 573 -45.78 2.66 -5.22
C SER A 573 -47.16 2.12 -5.61
N THR A 574 -48.16 2.31 -4.74
CA THR A 574 -49.54 1.90 -4.93
C THR A 574 -50.48 3.07 -5.25
N SER A 575 -49.96 4.26 -5.54
CA SER A 575 -50.74 5.40 -5.94
C SER A 575 -51.37 5.16 -7.30
N LYS A 576 -52.67 5.38 -7.42
CA LYS A 576 -53.42 5.27 -8.70
C LYS A 576 -52.87 6.20 -9.77
N TRP A 577 -52.10 7.25 -9.40
CA TRP A 577 -51.52 8.22 -10.32
C TRP A 577 -50.09 7.92 -10.71
N ALA A 578 -49.54 6.86 -10.19
CA ALA A 578 -48.22 6.37 -10.63
C ALA A 578 -48.30 5.88 -12.06
N GLY A 579 -47.44 6.37 -12.94
CA GLY A 579 -47.47 6.05 -14.36
C GLY A 579 -48.30 7.02 -15.20
N HIS A 580 -49.08 7.90 -14.64
CA HIS A 580 -49.92 8.87 -15.36
C HIS A 580 -49.16 10.13 -15.74
N ARG A 581 -49.59 10.77 -16.83
CA ARG A 581 -49.10 12.09 -17.21
C ARG A 581 -49.80 13.19 -16.41
N ILE A 582 -49.08 14.30 -16.18
CA ILE A 582 -49.63 15.44 -15.44
C ILE A 582 -50.95 15.94 -16.06
N ALA A 583 -51.06 15.90 -17.42
CA ALA A 583 -52.32 16.27 -18.12
C ALA A 583 -53.53 15.36 -17.80
N GLU A 584 -53.31 14.15 -17.33
CA GLU A 584 -54.35 13.16 -17.00
C GLU A 584 -54.82 13.33 -15.53
N ILE A 585 -54.16 14.15 -14.75
CA ILE A 585 -54.44 14.36 -13.32
C ILE A 585 -55.14 15.71 -13.17
N PRO A 586 -56.42 15.75 -12.81
CA PRO A 586 -57.21 16.97 -12.81
C PRO A 586 -56.96 17.87 -11.58
N LEU A 587 -55.70 18.05 -11.21
CA LEU A 587 -55.30 18.80 -10.00
C LEU A 587 -55.69 20.28 -10.06
N ARG A 588 -55.59 20.88 -11.24
CA ARG A 588 -55.84 22.30 -11.43
C ARG A 588 -57.38 22.58 -11.53
N ASP A 589 -58.10 21.73 -12.23
CA ASP A 589 -59.49 21.95 -12.52
C ASP A 589 -60.42 21.56 -11.36
N GLU A 590 -60.06 20.50 -10.63
CA GLU A 590 -60.89 20.03 -9.49
C GLU A 590 -60.45 20.58 -8.16
N PHE A 591 -59.16 20.84 -7.97
CA PHE A 591 -58.58 21.23 -6.66
C PHE A 591 -57.97 22.62 -6.66
N GLY A 592 -57.79 23.28 -7.80
CA GLY A 592 -57.08 24.56 -7.88
C GLY A 592 -55.57 24.48 -7.53
N ALA A 593 -54.98 23.25 -7.53
CA ALA A 593 -53.59 23.00 -7.23
C ALA A 593 -52.78 22.86 -8.52
N THR A 594 -51.59 23.44 -8.53
CA THR A 594 -50.68 23.38 -9.68
C THR A 594 -49.36 22.71 -9.29
N ILE A 595 -48.84 21.79 -10.09
CA ILE A 595 -47.51 21.15 -9.93
C ILE A 595 -46.43 22.16 -10.33
N LEU A 596 -45.64 22.61 -9.39
CA LEU A 596 -44.51 23.52 -9.64
C LEU A 596 -43.23 22.79 -9.98
N ALA A 597 -43.02 21.67 -9.35
CA ALA A 597 -41.84 20.86 -9.58
C ALA A 597 -42.09 19.39 -9.24
N VAL A 598 -41.30 18.51 -9.84
CA VAL A 598 -41.20 17.09 -9.50
C VAL A 598 -39.74 16.77 -9.21
N SER A 599 -39.43 16.19 -8.08
CA SER A 599 -38.09 15.71 -7.74
C SER A 599 -38.04 14.18 -7.83
N ARG A 600 -37.14 13.67 -8.64
CA ARG A 600 -36.93 12.25 -8.92
C ARG A 600 -35.45 11.93 -8.78
N GLY A 601 -35.09 11.02 -7.88
CA GLY A 601 -33.70 10.58 -7.68
C GLY A 601 -32.72 11.72 -7.39
N GLY A 602 -33.17 12.76 -6.64
CA GLY A 602 -32.35 13.94 -6.32
C GLY A 602 -32.30 15.03 -7.41
N ARG A 603 -32.94 14.81 -8.57
CA ARG A 603 -33.03 15.81 -9.64
C ARG A 603 -34.42 16.45 -9.65
N SER A 604 -34.48 17.79 -9.65
CA SER A 604 -35.72 18.56 -9.69
C SER A 604 -36.02 19.03 -11.11
N PHE A 605 -37.27 18.78 -11.56
CA PHE A 605 -37.84 19.26 -12.81
C PHE A 605 -38.83 20.38 -12.46
N PHE A 606 -38.44 21.61 -12.76
CA PHE A 606 -39.30 22.77 -12.52
C PHE A 606 -40.27 22.98 -13.67
N ASN A 607 -41.53 23.33 -13.32
CA ASN A 607 -42.59 23.56 -14.28
C ASN A 607 -42.73 22.41 -15.29
N PRO A 608 -42.92 21.15 -14.85
CA PRO A 608 -43.02 20.03 -15.74
C PRO A 608 -44.22 20.18 -16.65
N GLY A 609 -43.98 19.96 -17.95
CA GLY A 609 -45.03 20.11 -18.95
C GLY A 609 -46.15 19.05 -18.82
N PRO A 610 -47.29 19.23 -19.51
CA PRO A 610 -48.47 18.35 -19.39
C PRO A 610 -48.17 16.89 -19.77
N ALA A 611 -47.19 16.65 -20.61
CA ALA A 611 -46.75 15.31 -21.03
C ALA A 611 -45.80 14.61 -20.03
N PHE A 612 -45.41 15.31 -18.94
CA PHE A 612 -44.49 14.75 -17.93
C PHE A 612 -45.20 13.63 -17.16
N GLN A 613 -44.60 12.49 -17.06
CA GLN A 613 -45.13 11.28 -16.44
C GLN A 613 -44.62 11.17 -15.00
N LEU A 614 -45.50 10.92 -14.06
CA LEU A 614 -45.17 10.75 -12.63
C LEU A 614 -44.88 9.26 -12.36
N PHE A 615 -43.88 9.00 -11.49
CA PHE A 615 -43.48 7.65 -11.12
C PHE A 615 -43.53 7.43 -9.62
N PRO A 616 -43.63 6.18 -9.16
CA PRO A 616 -43.49 5.87 -7.73
C PRO A 616 -42.18 6.41 -7.15
N GLY A 617 -42.27 7.06 -6.01
CA GLY A 617 -41.14 7.67 -5.34
C GLY A 617 -40.87 9.13 -5.72
N ASP A 618 -41.55 9.66 -6.76
CA ASP A 618 -41.48 11.09 -7.08
C ASP A 618 -41.99 11.95 -5.93
N ARG A 619 -41.28 13.05 -5.68
CA ARG A 619 -41.69 14.12 -4.76
C ARG A 619 -42.30 15.25 -5.59
N VAL A 620 -43.59 15.42 -5.47
CA VAL A 620 -44.36 16.39 -6.25
C VAL A 620 -44.60 17.64 -5.38
N PHE A 621 -44.18 18.80 -5.87
CA PHE A 621 -44.37 20.08 -5.21
C PHE A 621 -45.57 20.80 -5.80
N LEU A 622 -46.55 21.03 -4.96
CA LEU A 622 -47.82 21.62 -5.33
C LEU A 622 -47.92 23.07 -4.81
N SER A 623 -48.57 23.94 -5.59
CA SER A 623 -48.93 25.30 -5.20
C SER A 623 -50.45 25.51 -5.35
N GLY A 624 -51.06 26.16 -4.36
CA GLY A 624 -52.49 26.46 -4.30
C GLY A 624 -52.89 27.01 -2.95
N GLU A 625 -54.17 27.20 -2.73
CA GLU A 625 -54.68 27.55 -1.41
C GLU A 625 -54.56 26.39 -0.42
N PRO A 626 -54.32 26.63 0.89
CA PRO A 626 -54.04 25.57 1.85
C PRO A 626 -55.07 24.44 1.87
N GLU A 627 -56.32 24.74 1.87
CA GLU A 627 -57.42 23.74 1.85
C GLU A 627 -57.50 22.96 0.52
N ALA A 628 -57.14 23.59 -0.59
CA ALA A 628 -57.05 22.98 -1.89
C ALA A 628 -55.87 22.02 -1.97
N LEU A 629 -54.71 22.40 -1.38
CA LEU A 629 -53.50 21.57 -1.35
C LEU A 629 -53.69 20.32 -0.50
N ASP A 630 -54.36 20.40 0.64
CA ASP A 630 -54.58 19.22 1.49
C ASP A 630 -55.46 18.19 0.77
N ARG A 631 -56.50 18.63 0.03
CA ARG A 631 -57.33 17.76 -0.82
C ARG A 631 -56.57 17.20 -1.99
N ALA A 632 -55.69 18.00 -2.63
CA ALA A 632 -54.87 17.56 -3.74
C ALA A 632 -53.84 16.50 -3.30
N ILE A 633 -53.28 16.60 -2.08
CA ILE A 633 -52.40 15.62 -1.47
C ILE A 633 -53.12 14.29 -1.24
N GLU A 634 -54.31 14.34 -0.62
CA GLU A 634 -55.14 13.14 -0.41
C GLU A 634 -55.46 12.46 -1.76
N TYR A 635 -55.79 13.24 -2.78
CA TYR A 635 -56.08 12.72 -4.12
C TYR A 635 -54.87 12.06 -4.79
N LEU A 636 -53.68 12.64 -4.67
CA LEU A 636 -52.46 12.05 -5.20
C LEU A 636 -52.00 10.83 -4.38
N ALA A 637 -52.35 10.78 -3.10
CA ALA A 637 -52.03 9.67 -2.21
C ALA A 637 -53.07 8.53 -2.28
N MET A 638 -54.17 8.69 -2.99
CA MET A 638 -55.21 7.65 -3.15
C MET A 638 -54.57 6.36 -3.66
N LEU A 639 -54.86 5.28 -2.94
CA LEU A 639 -54.48 3.92 -3.35
C LEU A 639 -55.42 3.44 -4.45
N SER A 640 -54.95 2.61 -5.37
CA SER A 640 -55.82 1.88 -6.29
C SER A 640 -56.78 1.03 -5.48
N ASP A 641 -58.07 1.04 -5.81
CA ASP A 641 -59.07 0.17 -5.17
C ASP A 641 -58.65 -1.30 -5.31
N PRO A 642 -58.82 -2.15 -4.28
CA PRO A 642 -58.43 -3.55 -4.34
C PRO A 642 -59.18 -4.41 -5.37
N GLY A 643 -60.15 -3.86 -6.09
CA GLY A 643 -60.98 -4.50 -7.11
C GLY A 643 -60.89 -3.89 -8.50
N GLU A 644 -60.22 -2.78 -8.70
CA GLU A 644 -59.86 -2.26 -10.02
C GLU A 644 -58.58 -2.93 -10.49
N GLU A 645 -58.61 -3.69 -11.57
CA GLU A 645 -57.42 -4.03 -12.30
C GLU A 645 -56.67 -2.72 -12.56
N PRO A 646 -55.38 -2.61 -12.22
CA PRO A 646 -54.63 -1.40 -12.49
C PRO A 646 -54.78 -1.07 -13.95
N ALA A 647 -55.29 0.10 -14.25
CA ALA A 647 -55.56 0.55 -15.62
C ALA A 647 -54.33 0.58 -16.52
N HIS A 648 -53.19 0.26 -15.95
CA HIS A 648 -51.91 0.10 -16.65
C HIS A 648 -51.11 -1.03 -16.00
N ASP A 649 -50.42 -1.82 -16.83
CA ASP A 649 -49.49 -2.86 -16.42
C ASP A 649 -48.46 -2.33 -15.44
N PRO A 650 -48.04 -3.15 -14.44
CA PRO A 650 -47.10 -2.73 -13.43
C PRO A 650 -45.81 -2.19 -14.05
N PHE A 651 -45.43 -1.00 -13.67
CA PHE A 651 -44.16 -0.39 -14.09
C PHE A 651 -43.00 -1.14 -13.46
N ILE A 652 -42.07 -1.58 -14.28
CA ILE A 652 -40.81 -2.18 -13.82
C ILE A 652 -39.63 -1.33 -14.27
N VAL A 653 -38.54 -1.40 -13.50
CA VAL A 653 -37.28 -0.75 -13.84
C VAL A 653 -36.28 -1.84 -14.19
N GLU A 654 -35.66 -1.69 -15.34
CA GLU A 654 -34.72 -2.69 -15.87
C GLU A 654 -33.44 -2.01 -16.37
N GLU A 655 -32.31 -2.69 -16.16
CA GLU A 655 -31.04 -2.27 -16.68
C GLU A 655 -30.72 -3.00 -17.98
N VAL A 656 -30.46 -2.23 -19.05
CA VAL A 656 -30.18 -2.77 -20.39
C VAL A 656 -28.86 -2.18 -20.89
N ARG A 657 -27.95 -3.04 -21.37
CA ARG A 657 -26.67 -2.61 -21.94
C ARG A 657 -26.84 -2.11 -23.37
N ALA A 658 -26.32 -0.92 -23.69
CA ALA A 658 -26.43 -0.31 -25.00
C ALA A 658 -25.87 -1.22 -26.13
N GLY A 659 -24.71 -1.85 -25.88
CA GLY A 659 -24.11 -2.79 -26.84
C GLY A 659 -24.86 -4.12 -27.04
N SER A 660 -25.83 -4.45 -26.16
CA SER A 660 -26.70 -5.63 -26.36
C SER A 660 -27.87 -5.36 -27.31
N LEU A 661 -28.05 -4.10 -27.70
CA LEU A 661 -29.13 -3.67 -28.57
C LEU A 661 -28.54 -3.20 -29.90
N SER A 662 -28.92 -3.87 -30.98
CA SER A 662 -28.40 -3.61 -32.33
C SER A 662 -28.66 -2.17 -32.78
N GLY A 663 -27.54 -1.46 -33.11
CA GLY A 663 -27.62 -0.10 -33.65
C GLY A 663 -27.80 1.03 -32.61
N TRP A 664 -27.74 0.76 -31.29
CA TRP A 664 -27.90 1.79 -30.28
C TRP A 664 -26.53 2.42 -29.87
N ALA A 665 -25.48 1.63 -29.93
CA ALA A 665 -24.13 2.15 -29.72
C ALA A 665 -23.78 3.18 -30.80
N GLY A 666 -23.23 4.30 -30.36
CA GLY A 666 -22.91 5.45 -31.22
C GLY A 666 -24.07 6.42 -31.46
N GLN A 667 -25.31 6.08 -31.08
CA GLN A 667 -26.46 6.99 -31.18
C GLN A 667 -26.68 7.75 -29.84
N SER A 668 -27.25 8.93 -29.93
CA SER A 668 -27.63 9.69 -28.72
C SER A 668 -29.05 9.29 -28.26
N LEU A 669 -29.37 9.49 -26.98
CA LEU A 669 -30.71 9.22 -26.45
C LEU A 669 -31.79 10.04 -27.16
N ALA A 670 -31.47 11.25 -27.63
CA ALA A 670 -32.38 12.07 -28.44
C ALA A 670 -32.67 11.44 -29.81
N ALA A 671 -31.67 10.82 -30.45
CA ALA A 671 -31.83 10.16 -31.76
C ALA A 671 -32.60 8.85 -31.66
N LEU A 672 -32.51 8.17 -30.51
CA LEU A 672 -33.24 6.91 -30.26
C LEU A 672 -34.74 7.10 -30.01
N GLU A 673 -35.16 8.31 -29.61
CA GLU A 673 -36.57 8.67 -29.34
C GLU A 673 -37.31 7.63 -28.47
N LEU A 674 -36.65 7.06 -27.46
CA LEU A 674 -37.14 5.93 -26.65
C LEU A 674 -38.53 6.15 -26.05
N PRO A 675 -38.88 7.33 -25.53
CA PRO A 675 -40.21 7.59 -24.99
C PRO A 675 -41.30 7.56 -26.10
N ALA A 676 -41.00 8.05 -27.30
CA ALA A 676 -41.96 8.11 -28.41
C ALA A 676 -42.12 6.76 -29.09
N ARG A 677 -41.04 5.99 -29.28
CA ARG A 677 -41.01 4.73 -30.01
C ARG A 677 -41.45 3.53 -29.17
N PHE A 678 -41.02 3.48 -27.91
CA PHE A 678 -41.18 2.31 -27.06
C PHE A 678 -41.95 2.59 -25.76
N ARG A 679 -42.35 3.83 -25.48
CA ARG A 679 -43.05 4.24 -24.26
C ARG A 679 -42.23 3.97 -22.98
N VAL A 680 -40.90 3.94 -23.09
CA VAL A 680 -39.97 3.76 -21.94
C VAL A 680 -39.26 5.05 -21.66
N THR A 681 -38.96 5.26 -20.38
CA THR A 681 -38.20 6.42 -19.91
C THR A 681 -36.81 5.97 -19.46
N VAL A 682 -35.76 6.70 -19.87
CA VAL A 682 -34.39 6.49 -19.37
C VAL A 682 -34.25 7.25 -18.04
N LEU A 683 -34.08 6.53 -16.95
CA LEU A 683 -33.93 7.11 -15.63
C LEU A 683 -32.47 7.51 -15.35
N ALA A 684 -31.52 6.71 -15.80
CA ALA A 684 -30.09 6.94 -15.61
C ALA A 684 -29.28 6.22 -16.69
N VAL A 685 -28.04 6.64 -16.88
CA VAL A 685 -27.03 5.96 -17.69
C VAL A 685 -25.84 5.66 -16.80
N SER A 686 -25.44 4.39 -16.73
CA SER A 686 -24.21 3.98 -16.02
C SER A 686 -23.08 3.87 -17.02
N THR A 687 -21.97 4.57 -16.78
CA THR A 687 -20.74 4.50 -17.57
C THR A 687 -19.76 3.50 -16.93
N ASP A 688 -18.62 3.25 -17.57
CA ASP A 688 -17.55 2.29 -17.18
C ASP A 688 -17.17 2.23 -15.70
N HIS A 689 -17.49 3.26 -14.93
CA HIS A 689 -17.13 3.34 -13.50
C HIS A 689 -18.29 2.99 -12.56
N ASN A 690 -19.33 2.33 -13.08
CA ASN A 690 -20.54 1.96 -12.31
C ASN A 690 -21.20 3.14 -11.57
N GLN A 691 -20.99 4.37 -12.05
CA GLN A 691 -21.65 5.58 -11.55
C GLN A 691 -22.89 5.87 -12.38
N LEU A 692 -24.03 5.92 -11.72
CA LEU A 692 -25.29 6.34 -12.32
C LEU A 692 -25.25 7.85 -12.59
N ALA A 693 -25.26 8.24 -13.85
CA ALA A 693 -25.33 9.63 -14.27
C ALA A 693 -26.72 9.98 -14.81
N ALA A 694 -27.09 11.25 -14.72
CA ALA A 694 -28.30 11.75 -15.37
C ALA A 694 -28.19 11.55 -16.90
N PRO A 695 -29.26 11.12 -17.59
CA PRO A 695 -29.23 10.94 -19.04
C PRO A 695 -28.93 12.27 -19.75
N ASP A 696 -27.86 12.31 -20.53
CA ASP A 696 -27.58 13.41 -21.46
C ASP A 696 -28.21 13.08 -22.83
N PRO A 697 -29.22 13.84 -23.27
CA PRO A 697 -29.92 13.55 -24.52
C PRO A 697 -29.03 13.55 -25.76
N HIS A 698 -27.93 14.29 -25.75
CA HIS A 698 -27.07 14.53 -26.92
C HIS A 698 -25.77 13.72 -26.90
N ARG A 699 -25.44 13.07 -25.80
CA ARG A 699 -24.24 12.21 -25.69
C ARG A 699 -24.44 10.92 -26.47
N PRO A 700 -23.52 10.53 -27.36
CA PRO A 700 -23.54 9.19 -28.00
C PRO A 700 -23.31 8.10 -26.94
N LEU A 701 -24.07 7.02 -27.01
CA LEU A 701 -23.98 5.87 -26.13
C LEU A 701 -22.76 5.02 -26.52
N ALA A 702 -21.92 4.66 -25.51
CA ALA A 702 -20.89 3.66 -25.70
C ALA A 702 -21.48 2.24 -25.66
N GLU A 703 -20.80 1.26 -26.24
CA GLU A 703 -21.21 -0.15 -26.15
C GLU A 703 -21.37 -0.67 -24.74
N GLU A 704 -20.58 -0.12 -23.82
CA GLU A 704 -20.52 -0.52 -22.41
C GLU A 704 -21.52 0.22 -21.53
N ASP A 705 -22.13 1.31 -22.05
CA ASP A 705 -23.11 2.07 -21.28
C ASP A 705 -24.33 1.20 -20.96
N ARG A 706 -24.78 1.31 -19.69
CA ARG A 706 -25.97 0.64 -19.19
C ARG A 706 -27.07 1.66 -18.98
N LEU A 707 -28.22 1.44 -19.60
CA LEU A 707 -29.39 2.29 -19.53
C LEU A 707 -30.35 1.72 -18.49
N VAL A 708 -30.70 2.52 -17.49
CA VAL A 708 -31.79 2.17 -16.56
C VAL A 708 -33.08 2.67 -17.15
N LEU A 709 -33.90 1.74 -17.61
CA LEU A 709 -35.16 2.00 -18.31
C LEU A 709 -36.34 1.72 -17.37
N ALA A 710 -37.34 2.59 -17.41
CA ALA A 710 -38.61 2.37 -16.74
C ALA A 710 -39.72 2.29 -17.78
N GLY A 711 -40.58 1.26 -17.67
CA GLY A 711 -41.68 1.03 -18.57
C GLY A 711 -42.57 -0.15 -18.13
N THR A 712 -43.63 -0.44 -18.87
CA THR A 712 -44.39 -1.68 -18.64
C THR A 712 -43.55 -2.87 -19.09
N PRO A 713 -43.81 -4.11 -18.60
CA PRO A 713 -43.13 -5.31 -19.06
C PRO A 713 -43.20 -5.49 -20.57
N GLU A 714 -44.35 -5.14 -21.18
CA GLU A 714 -44.54 -5.21 -22.65
C GLU A 714 -43.69 -4.17 -23.39
N ASP A 715 -43.59 -2.95 -22.86
CA ASP A 715 -42.83 -1.87 -23.46
C ASP A 715 -41.31 -2.19 -23.41
N LEU A 716 -40.83 -2.72 -22.31
CA LEU A 716 -39.44 -3.16 -22.15
C LEU A 716 -39.14 -4.39 -23.00
N GLN A 717 -40.08 -5.31 -23.16
CA GLN A 717 -39.93 -6.43 -24.08
C GLN A 717 -39.83 -5.97 -25.55
N ARG A 718 -40.59 -4.93 -25.94
CA ARG A 718 -40.48 -4.29 -27.27
C ARG A 718 -39.09 -3.68 -27.49
N VAL A 719 -38.52 -3.05 -26.47
CA VAL A 719 -37.14 -2.55 -26.53
C VAL A 719 -36.15 -3.67 -26.80
N ARG A 720 -36.27 -4.79 -26.08
CA ARG A 720 -35.39 -5.95 -26.30
C ARG A 720 -35.53 -6.56 -27.68
N MET A 721 -36.77 -6.68 -28.18
CA MET A 721 -37.03 -7.25 -29.48
C MET A 721 -36.53 -6.35 -30.63
N ALA A 722 -36.65 -5.03 -30.48
CA ALA A 722 -36.16 -4.08 -31.47
C ALA A 722 -34.62 -3.98 -31.48
N GLY A 723 -33.96 -4.38 -30.40
CA GLY A 723 -32.51 -4.46 -30.35
C GLY A 723 -31.94 -5.81 -30.78
N ALA A 724 -32.74 -6.84 -30.91
CA ALA A 724 -32.33 -8.16 -31.35
C ALA A 724 -32.47 -8.36 -32.89
N ALA A 725 -33.13 -7.43 -33.58
CA ALA A 725 -33.26 -7.37 -35.03
C ALA A 725 -32.22 -6.44 -35.65
#